data_733d897f7a1ea483070b6c448c621ceb
#
_entry.id   733d897f7a1ea483070b6c448c621ceb
#
_cell.length_a   1.000
_cell.length_b   1.000
_cell.length_c   1.000
_cell.angle_alpha   90.00
_cell.angle_beta   90.00
_cell.angle_gamma   90.00
#
_symmetry.space_group_name_H-M   'P 1'
#
loop_
_entity.id
_entity.type
_entity.pdbx_description
1 polymer ?
#
loop_
_entity_poly.entity_id
_entity_poly.type
_entity_poly.pdbx_seq_one_letter_code
_entity_poly.pdbx_strand_id
1 'polypeptide(L)'
;MRRVDLVGLWWVPLLLVLTPLVGMMPAHRDLIDFFVPMRALTAGFIGAGVGPWINLANGCGEAWFANPETAVLYPPAWLHLIFSAPWALAAEIGFHLALLSLGAGLVAQELGGSRSGRMLAEVAAWSAGPVLVTVGVLNNLETLTWLPWMVLAARLEDRRSLPILAAATALGWLGGEPQVWAIGVVLVIAVARRRGRALIGIGLGVAVVAVQLVPFLVWVAEGDRGPAAAWLLRGAVAPADWLGVLVPGLSSHPDGMVYAESLFLGAPVLVCALLGGWRRRWLLASVGVFALLATLPEIGAGRVFVILTGGLVRYPSRFALIGIALLLPLVGRGVDDWLAGRGRWLAVVASVLTILMSAVSGDSWAWWIAGAPALLMLIAALVPSQRPLRAAVLVVGAAAMVVAGLPLLGLRPIAEVRAAGPTWPEAAGGGRVYVPTPAEDVMRWLASGLEARRLWPVGYLNLEEGLTLARTDSPVANGRLASHIAVADEGPTRRWWLDALAAEWLILPAGASLPEGMEEVAGRGGMRLLRNHSALSVVSLIGNPPDPNRLRGGVGEVTALTLAGNLCSATVVAPTKACLWVSLAPVRGWRWRLDGRPVELEQGPGIVQYLELAPGSHHLEGRYRPPMHPFTTIVSGSALLVLLLGVARPQSENDDQKWREA
;
A
#
# COMPACT_ATOMS: atom_id res chain seq x y z
N MET A 1 26.89 -0.58 -22.40
CA MET A 1 26.92 -1.15 -21.03
C MET A 1 28.17 -2.00 -20.89
N ARG A 2 29.10 -1.66 -19.98
CA ARG A 2 30.07 -2.65 -19.49
C ARG A 2 29.26 -3.86 -19.03
N ARG A 3 29.76 -5.10 -19.25
CA ARG A 3 29.09 -6.32 -18.82
C ARG A 3 28.57 -6.13 -17.40
N VAL A 4 27.26 -6.28 -17.20
CA VAL A 4 26.65 -6.21 -15.86
C VAL A 4 27.21 -7.40 -15.10
N ASP A 5 28.11 -7.14 -14.18
CA ASP A 5 28.63 -8.15 -13.28
C ASP A 5 27.48 -8.46 -12.28
N LEU A 6 26.80 -9.58 -12.45
CA LEU A 6 25.70 -10.00 -11.59
C LEU A 6 26.17 -10.56 -10.23
N VAL A 7 27.48 -10.62 -9.99
CA VAL A 7 28.02 -11.04 -8.71
C VAL A 7 27.82 -9.92 -7.68
N GLY A 8 26.87 -10.07 -6.81
CA GLY A 8 26.48 -9.12 -5.75
C GLY A 8 25.76 -9.83 -4.61
N LEU A 9 25.26 -9.08 -3.66
CA LEU A 9 24.50 -9.57 -2.49
C LEU A 9 22.99 -9.31 -2.63
N TRP A 10 22.53 -8.86 -3.79
CA TRP A 10 21.15 -8.56 -4.09
C TRP A 10 20.20 -9.75 -3.99
N TRP A 11 20.70 -10.97 -4.19
CA TRP A 11 19.91 -12.21 -4.17
C TRP A 11 19.60 -12.72 -2.75
N VAL A 12 20.31 -12.22 -1.72
CA VAL A 12 20.14 -12.69 -0.33
C VAL A 12 18.68 -12.65 0.14
N PRO A 13 17.90 -11.60 -0.13
CA PRO A 13 16.48 -11.56 0.26
C PRO A 13 15.61 -12.67 -0.36
N LEU A 14 16.01 -13.27 -1.47
CA LEU A 14 15.29 -14.41 -2.05
C LEU A 14 15.23 -15.60 -1.11
N LEU A 15 16.15 -15.69 -0.13
CA LEU A 15 16.14 -16.74 0.89
C LEU A 15 14.89 -16.70 1.78
N LEU A 16 14.14 -15.57 1.80
CA LEU A 16 12.85 -15.50 2.49
C LEU A 16 11.86 -16.55 2.00
N VAL A 17 11.96 -16.99 0.74
CA VAL A 17 11.13 -18.08 0.20
C VAL A 17 11.27 -19.38 0.99
N LEU A 18 12.35 -19.55 1.75
CA LEU A 18 12.58 -20.75 2.57
C LEU A 18 11.89 -20.69 3.94
N THR A 19 11.37 -19.53 4.35
CA THR A 19 10.74 -19.40 5.69
C THR A 19 9.54 -20.32 5.90
N PRO A 20 8.66 -20.61 4.89
CA PRO A 20 7.59 -21.59 5.07
C PRO A 20 8.05 -23.02 5.32
N LEU A 21 9.28 -23.41 4.88
CA LEU A 21 9.85 -24.73 5.16
C LEU A 21 10.08 -24.96 6.66
N VAL A 22 10.35 -23.88 7.39
CA VAL A 22 10.54 -23.91 8.86
C VAL A 22 9.26 -23.48 9.60
N GLY A 23 8.12 -23.48 8.93
CA GLY A 23 6.82 -23.16 9.51
C GLY A 23 6.59 -21.69 9.82
N MET A 24 7.39 -20.78 9.24
CA MET A 24 7.30 -19.33 9.46
C MET A 24 6.79 -18.59 8.23
N MET A 25 6.16 -17.43 8.43
CA MET A 25 5.78 -16.51 7.34
C MET A 25 5.91 -15.06 7.79
N PRO A 26 6.13 -14.12 6.86
CA PRO A 26 5.98 -12.70 7.14
C PRO A 26 4.55 -12.38 7.57
N ALA A 27 4.39 -11.69 8.69
CA ALA A 27 3.08 -11.40 9.28
C ALA A 27 3.07 -10.05 10.02
N HIS A 28 3.87 -9.11 9.53
CA HIS A 28 3.97 -7.77 10.11
C HIS A 28 2.85 -6.87 9.62
N ARG A 29 2.20 -6.14 10.53
CA ARG A 29 1.20 -5.08 10.26
C ARG A 29 0.07 -5.52 9.32
N ASP A 30 -0.08 -4.78 8.20
CA ASP A 30 -1.19 -4.89 7.25
C ASP A 30 -1.09 -6.16 6.37
N LEU A 31 0.00 -6.95 6.47
CA LEU A 31 0.17 -8.14 5.62
C LEU A 31 -1.00 -9.12 5.77
N ILE A 32 -1.36 -9.43 7.02
CA ILE A 32 -2.37 -10.46 7.30
C ILE A 32 -3.79 -9.90 7.26
N ASP A 33 -3.96 -8.66 7.73
CA ASP A 33 -5.30 -8.08 7.85
C ASP A 33 -5.80 -7.47 6.54
N PHE A 34 -4.89 -7.14 5.64
CA PHE A 34 -5.18 -6.38 4.45
C PHE A 34 -4.71 -7.09 3.18
N PHE A 35 -3.38 -7.29 3.00
CA PHE A 35 -2.85 -7.76 1.71
C PHE A 35 -3.13 -9.23 1.43
N VAL A 36 -2.98 -10.14 2.38
CA VAL A 36 -3.26 -11.57 2.18
C VAL A 36 -4.72 -11.81 1.80
N PRO A 37 -5.72 -11.29 2.52
CA PRO A 37 -7.13 -11.43 2.14
C PRO A 37 -7.44 -10.80 0.77
N MET A 38 -6.85 -9.65 0.45
CA MET A 38 -7.03 -9.00 -0.86
C MET A 38 -6.49 -9.86 -2.00
N ARG A 39 -5.29 -10.43 -1.84
CA ARG A 39 -4.69 -11.34 -2.83
C ARG A 39 -5.54 -12.61 -3.00
N ALA A 40 -6.01 -13.18 -1.89
CA ALA A 40 -6.87 -14.37 -1.90
C ALA A 40 -8.20 -14.10 -2.62
N LEU A 41 -8.85 -12.97 -2.37
CA LEU A 41 -10.09 -12.60 -3.07
C LEU A 41 -9.86 -12.40 -4.58
N THR A 42 -8.78 -11.69 -4.95
CA THR A 42 -8.41 -11.50 -6.36
C THR A 42 -8.17 -12.86 -7.05
N ALA A 43 -7.44 -13.76 -6.39
CA ALA A 43 -7.19 -15.11 -6.88
C ALA A 43 -8.52 -15.90 -7.02
N GLY A 44 -9.43 -15.76 -6.07
CA GLY A 44 -10.75 -16.38 -6.10
C GLY A 44 -11.59 -15.91 -7.30
N PHE A 45 -11.63 -14.62 -7.60
CA PHE A 45 -12.31 -14.09 -8.78
C PHE A 45 -11.75 -14.68 -10.09
N ILE A 46 -10.43 -14.67 -10.22
CA ILE A 46 -9.75 -15.18 -11.43
C ILE A 46 -9.97 -16.68 -11.56
N GLY A 47 -9.83 -17.45 -10.47
CA GLY A 47 -10.04 -18.90 -10.45
C GLY A 47 -11.49 -19.31 -10.80
N ALA A 48 -12.46 -18.47 -10.44
CA ALA A 48 -13.87 -18.67 -10.81
C ALA A 48 -14.21 -18.18 -12.23
N GLY A 49 -13.24 -17.64 -12.99
CA GLY A 49 -13.49 -17.05 -14.31
C GLY A 49 -14.30 -15.75 -14.28
N VAL A 50 -14.37 -15.10 -13.12
CA VAL A 50 -15.10 -13.84 -12.90
C VAL A 50 -14.11 -12.68 -12.93
N GLY A 51 -14.46 -11.61 -13.66
CA GLY A 51 -13.62 -10.41 -13.67
C GLY A 51 -13.59 -9.75 -12.27
N PRO A 52 -12.41 -9.43 -11.72
CA PRO A 52 -12.26 -8.83 -10.40
C PRO A 52 -12.59 -7.32 -10.42
N TRP A 53 -13.80 -6.97 -10.87
CA TRP A 53 -14.19 -5.59 -11.11
C TRP A 53 -14.68 -4.87 -9.86
N ILE A 54 -15.47 -5.57 -9.04
CA ILE A 54 -16.12 -5.02 -7.84
C ILE A 54 -16.14 -6.09 -6.73
N ASN A 55 -15.89 -5.67 -5.50
CA ASN A 55 -16.01 -6.50 -4.31
C ASN A 55 -17.32 -6.17 -3.60
N LEU A 56 -18.28 -7.10 -3.61
CA LEU A 56 -19.58 -6.95 -2.95
C LEU A 56 -19.54 -7.31 -1.46
N ALA A 57 -18.45 -7.93 -0.99
CA ALA A 57 -18.27 -8.31 0.41
C ALA A 57 -17.81 -7.16 1.31
N ASN A 58 -17.38 -6.01 0.75
CA ASN A 58 -16.98 -4.83 1.50
C ASN A 58 -17.63 -3.57 0.94
N GLY A 59 -17.94 -2.62 1.83
CA GLY A 59 -18.33 -1.28 1.45
C GLY A 59 -19.59 -1.17 0.59
N CYS A 60 -20.50 -2.14 0.73
CA CYS A 60 -21.72 -2.22 -0.10
C CYS A 60 -21.42 -2.23 -1.61
N GLY A 61 -20.23 -2.66 -2.01
CA GLY A 61 -19.73 -2.69 -3.38
C GLY A 61 -18.54 -1.75 -3.58
N GLU A 62 -17.34 -2.30 -3.43
CA GLU A 62 -16.07 -1.57 -3.59
C GLU A 62 -15.52 -1.76 -5.01
N ALA A 63 -15.06 -0.67 -5.65
CA ALA A 63 -14.47 -0.70 -6.99
C ALA A 63 -13.10 -1.41 -6.98
N TRP A 64 -13.09 -2.73 -6.98
CA TRP A 64 -11.91 -3.57 -6.76
C TRP A 64 -10.81 -3.37 -7.79
N PHE A 65 -11.17 -3.41 -9.07
CA PHE A 65 -10.22 -3.21 -10.16
C PHE A 65 -9.61 -1.81 -10.19
N ALA A 66 -10.39 -0.81 -9.79
CA ALA A 66 -9.93 0.58 -9.76
C ALA A 66 -8.94 0.84 -8.62
N ASN A 67 -9.00 0.05 -7.55
CA ASN A 67 -8.05 0.17 -6.43
C ASN A 67 -6.72 -0.50 -6.79
N PRO A 68 -5.61 0.25 -6.95
CA PRO A 68 -4.32 -0.34 -7.32
C PRO A 68 -3.73 -1.24 -6.23
N GLU A 69 -4.10 -1.06 -4.95
CA GLU A 69 -3.63 -1.90 -3.83
C GLU A 69 -4.07 -3.35 -3.96
N THR A 70 -5.14 -3.62 -4.71
CA THR A 70 -5.61 -5.00 -4.99
C THR A 70 -4.63 -5.79 -5.85
N ALA A 71 -3.70 -5.09 -6.54
CA ALA A 71 -2.67 -5.63 -7.42
C ALA A 71 -3.19 -6.61 -8.50
N VAL A 72 -4.44 -6.44 -8.96
CA VAL A 72 -5.09 -7.30 -9.97
C VAL A 72 -4.22 -7.47 -11.23
N LEU A 73 -3.57 -6.40 -11.67
CA LEU A 73 -2.73 -6.38 -12.87
C LEU A 73 -1.23 -6.50 -12.57
N TYR A 74 -0.84 -6.69 -11.31
CA TYR A 74 0.57 -6.73 -10.90
C TYR A 74 1.14 -8.14 -10.99
N PRO A 75 2.07 -8.44 -11.92
CA PRO A 75 2.50 -9.81 -12.17
C PRO A 75 3.10 -10.54 -10.95
N PRO A 76 3.90 -9.90 -10.05
CA PRO A 76 4.39 -10.59 -8.86
C PRO A 76 3.27 -11.08 -7.93
N ALA A 77 2.16 -10.34 -7.81
CA ALA A 77 1.01 -10.75 -7.00
C ALA A 77 0.30 -11.99 -7.55
N TRP A 78 0.51 -12.34 -8.83
CA TRP A 78 -0.07 -13.57 -9.42
C TRP A 78 0.53 -14.86 -8.85
N LEU A 79 1.60 -14.77 -8.05
CA LEU A 79 2.09 -15.90 -7.26
C LEU A 79 0.99 -16.47 -6.34
N HIS A 80 0.08 -15.64 -5.87
CA HIS A 80 -1.07 -16.05 -5.05
C HIS A 80 -2.14 -16.84 -5.82
N LEU A 81 -2.08 -16.90 -7.17
CA LEU A 81 -2.91 -17.79 -7.98
C LEU A 81 -2.41 -19.24 -7.96
N ILE A 82 -1.13 -19.45 -7.64
CA ILE A 82 -0.44 -20.73 -7.80
C ILE A 82 -0.03 -21.30 -6.45
N PHE A 83 0.44 -20.45 -5.54
CA PHE A 83 1.00 -20.85 -4.26
C PHE A 83 0.09 -20.44 -3.10
N SER A 84 0.14 -21.18 -2.00
CA SER A 84 -0.53 -20.76 -0.76
C SER A 84 0.09 -19.47 -0.20
N ALA A 85 -0.70 -18.70 0.55
CA ALA A 85 -0.32 -17.38 1.05
C ALA A 85 1.07 -17.30 1.71
N PRO A 86 1.51 -18.24 2.58
CA PRO A 86 2.86 -18.19 3.15
C PRO A 86 3.97 -18.21 2.11
N TRP A 87 3.85 -19.06 1.09
CA TRP A 87 4.85 -19.19 0.01
C TRP A 87 4.81 -18.00 -0.95
N ALA A 88 3.61 -17.61 -1.38
CA ALA A 88 3.42 -16.50 -2.29
C ALA A 88 3.94 -15.20 -1.69
N LEU A 89 3.59 -14.92 -0.44
CA LEU A 89 3.99 -13.70 0.27
C LEU A 89 5.50 -13.64 0.51
N ALA A 90 6.11 -14.75 0.98
CA ALA A 90 7.55 -14.82 1.20
C ALA A 90 8.33 -14.62 -0.11
N ALA A 91 7.87 -15.23 -1.21
CA ALA A 91 8.46 -15.08 -2.53
C ALA A 91 8.29 -13.65 -3.07
N GLU A 92 7.11 -13.05 -2.92
CA GLU A 92 6.79 -11.68 -3.35
C GLU A 92 7.68 -10.67 -2.63
N ILE A 93 7.77 -10.72 -1.30
CA ILE A 93 8.63 -9.85 -0.49
C ILE A 93 10.10 -10.05 -0.87
N GLY A 94 10.58 -11.31 -0.90
CA GLY A 94 11.96 -11.63 -1.26
C GLY A 94 12.34 -11.12 -2.64
N PHE A 95 11.46 -11.29 -3.62
CA PHE A 95 11.63 -10.78 -4.99
C PHE A 95 11.77 -9.25 -5.02
N HIS A 96 10.89 -8.53 -4.32
CA HIS A 96 10.92 -7.06 -4.32
C HIS A 96 12.16 -6.50 -3.63
N LEU A 97 12.54 -7.04 -2.48
CA LEU A 97 13.78 -6.64 -1.79
C LEU A 97 15.01 -6.93 -2.65
N ALA A 98 15.05 -8.08 -3.34
CA ALA A 98 16.14 -8.42 -4.24
C ALA A 98 16.21 -7.48 -5.45
N LEU A 99 15.07 -7.17 -6.05
CA LEU A 99 14.99 -6.32 -7.24
C LEU A 99 15.32 -4.85 -6.90
N LEU A 100 14.84 -4.35 -5.74
CA LEU A 100 15.20 -3.05 -5.19
C LEU A 100 16.72 -2.95 -4.97
N SER A 101 17.28 -3.97 -4.34
CA SER A 101 18.71 -4.11 -4.04
C SER A 101 19.56 -4.07 -5.33
N LEU A 102 19.22 -4.90 -6.31
CA LEU A 102 19.90 -4.93 -7.61
C LEU A 102 19.83 -3.55 -8.30
N GLY A 103 18.65 -2.94 -8.33
CA GLY A 103 18.46 -1.61 -8.92
C GLY A 103 19.31 -0.54 -8.24
N ALA A 104 19.34 -0.50 -6.91
CA ALA A 104 20.16 0.44 -6.14
C ALA A 104 21.66 0.22 -6.39
N GLY A 105 22.12 -1.04 -6.45
CA GLY A 105 23.49 -1.38 -6.79
C GLY A 105 23.90 -0.93 -8.20
N LEU A 106 23.01 -1.10 -9.19
CA LEU A 106 23.25 -0.63 -10.56
C LEU A 106 23.29 0.90 -10.66
N VAL A 107 22.45 1.61 -9.93
CA VAL A 107 22.53 3.08 -9.81
C VAL A 107 23.83 3.50 -9.14
N ALA A 108 24.27 2.81 -8.06
CA ALA A 108 25.53 3.07 -7.41
C ALA A 108 26.72 2.92 -8.37
N GLN A 109 26.71 1.89 -9.21
CA GLN A 109 27.72 1.65 -10.24
C GLN A 109 27.69 2.76 -11.33
N GLU A 110 26.49 3.16 -11.79
CA GLU A 110 26.31 4.27 -12.74
C GLU A 110 26.83 5.60 -12.17
N LEU A 111 26.73 5.80 -10.86
CA LEU A 111 27.27 6.95 -10.15
C LEU A 111 28.80 6.88 -9.93
N GLY A 112 29.46 5.80 -10.37
CA GLY A 112 30.90 5.59 -10.33
C GLY A 112 31.42 4.88 -9.09
N GLY A 113 30.57 4.12 -8.39
CA GLY A 113 30.96 3.25 -7.28
C GLY A 113 31.72 2.01 -7.78
N SER A 114 32.71 1.56 -6.99
CA SER A 114 33.42 0.29 -7.20
C SER A 114 32.50 -0.92 -6.97
N ARG A 115 33.04 -2.13 -7.23
CA ARG A 115 32.34 -3.38 -6.92
C ARG A 115 31.99 -3.48 -5.43
N SER A 116 32.93 -3.17 -4.53
CA SER A 116 32.67 -3.18 -3.07
C SER A 116 31.61 -2.14 -2.69
N GLY A 117 31.67 -0.96 -3.29
CA GLY A 117 30.68 0.10 -3.10
C GLY A 117 29.29 -0.33 -3.57
N ARG A 118 29.20 -0.97 -4.73
CA ARG A 118 27.96 -1.55 -5.24
C ARG A 118 27.38 -2.60 -4.28
N MET A 119 28.21 -3.55 -3.80
CA MET A 119 27.76 -4.59 -2.87
C MET A 119 27.22 -4.01 -1.56
N LEU A 120 27.88 -2.96 -1.00
CA LEU A 120 27.36 -2.31 0.19
C LEU A 120 26.05 -1.55 -0.08
N ALA A 121 25.91 -0.91 -1.25
CA ALA A 121 24.65 -0.27 -1.64
C ALA A 121 23.52 -1.29 -1.82
N GLU A 122 23.83 -2.48 -2.33
CA GLU A 122 22.87 -3.59 -2.43
C GLU A 122 22.41 -4.05 -1.05
N VAL A 123 23.34 -4.31 -0.12
CA VAL A 123 22.99 -4.69 1.26
C VAL A 123 22.18 -3.59 1.93
N ALA A 124 22.64 -2.34 1.83
CA ALA A 124 21.92 -1.20 2.40
C ALA A 124 20.49 -1.07 1.86
N ALA A 125 20.28 -1.34 0.58
CA ALA A 125 18.96 -1.20 -0.04
C ALA A 125 17.93 -2.22 0.45
N TRP A 126 18.33 -3.47 0.75
CA TRP A 126 17.37 -4.46 1.23
C TRP A 126 17.29 -4.54 2.77
N SER A 127 18.25 -3.99 3.51
CA SER A 127 18.31 -4.11 4.98
C SER A 127 18.12 -2.79 5.73
N ALA A 128 18.04 -1.65 5.03
CA ALA A 128 17.74 -0.36 5.66
C ALA A 128 16.39 -0.38 6.39
N GLY A 129 16.35 0.13 7.62
CA GLY A 129 15.15 0.19 8.43
C GLY A 129 13.93 0.71 7.69
N PRO A 130 13.98 1.89 7.02
CA PRO A 130 12.85 2.43 6.29
C PRO A 130 12.35 1.54 5.15
N VAL A 131 13.23 0.77 4.52
CA VAL A 131 12.83 -0.18 3.47
C VAL A 131 12.13 -1.38 4.10
N LEU A 132 12.69 -1.94 5.18
CA LEU A 132 12.09 -3.12 5.83
C LEU A 132 10.76 -2.81 6.51
N VAL A 133 10.55 -1.59 6.99
CA VAL A 133 9.21 -1.15 7.46
C VAL A 133 8.15 -1.26 6.37
N THR A 134 8.51 -1.06 5.10
CA THR A 134 7.57 -1.21 3.98
C THR A 134 7.14 -2.65 3.73
N VAL A 135 7.83 -3.64 4.28
CA VAL A 135 7.39 -5.05 4.22
C VAL A 135 6.00 -5.20 4.83
N GLY A 136 5.73 -4.53 5.95
CA GLY A 136 4.41 -4.53 6.59
C GLY A 136 3.33 -3.77 5.81
N VAL A 137 3.70 -3.00 4.78
CA VAL A 137 2.78 -2.23 3.92
C VAL A 137 3.17 -2.51 2.47
N LEU A 138 2.81 -3.68 2.00
CA LEU A 138 3.34 -4.34 0.82
C LEU A 138 3.33 -3.48 -0.45
N ASN A 139 2.25 -2.73 -0.71
CA ASN A 139 2.13 -1.82 -1.84
C ASN A 139 3.24 -0.75 -1.89
N ASN A 140 3.75 -0.33 -0.72
CA ASN A 140 4.87 0.61 -0.66
C ASN A 140 6.18 -0.05 -1.09
N LEU A 141 6.45 -1.28 -0.66
CA LEU A 141 7.61 -2.05 -1.09
C LEU A 141 7.54 -2.31 -2.59
N GLU A 142 6.39 -2.76 -3.08
CA GLU A 142 6.13 -3.06 -4.49
C GLU A 142 6.40 -1.83 -5.37
N THR A 143 5.87 -0.68 -4.99
CA THR A 143 6.07 0.58 -5.73
C THR A 143 7.51 1.08 -5.63
N LEU A 144 8.09 1.09 -4.41
CA LEU A 144 9.45 1.58 -4.15
C LEU A 144 10.50 0.79 -4.92
N THR A 145 10.28 -0.50 -5.11
CA THR A 145 11.17 -1.42 -5.85
C THR A 145 11.52 -0.90 -7.24
N TRP A 146 10.60 -0.21 -7.90
CA TRP A 146 10.80 0.27 -9.27
C TRP A 146 11.49 1.63 -9.35
N LEU A 147 11.59 2.36 -8.23
CA LEU A 147 12.22 3.69 -8.22
C LEU A 147 13.69 3.68 -8.69
N PRO A 148 14.60 2.83 -8.18
CA PRO A 148 15.97 2.80 -8.69
C PRO A 148 16.06 2.38 -10.16
N TRP A 149 15.15 1.56 -10.67
CA TRP A 149 15.09 1.20 -12.08
C TRP A 149 14.65 2.36 -12.97
N MET A 150 13.67 3.15 -12.51
CA MET A 150 13.27 4.40 -13.17
C MET A 150 14.43 5.39 -13.19
N VAL A 151 15.13 5.58 -12.06
CA VAL A 151 16.30 6.46 -11.96
C VAL A 151 17.42 5.97 -12.87
N LEU A 152 17.74 4.67 -12.87
CA LEU A 152 18.75 4.09 -13.74
C LEU A 152 18.41 4.35 -15.21
N ALA A 153 17.19 4.02 -15.64
CA ALA A 153 16.75 4.20 -17.01
C ALA A 153 16.80 5.66 -17.47
N ALA A 154 16.38 6.60 -16.61
CA ALA A 154 16.43 8.04 -16.91
C ALA A 154 17.85 8.58 -17.07
N ARG A 155 18.84 7.87 -16.56
CA ARG A 155 20.27 8.22 -16.66
C ARG A 155 21.00 7.51 -17.80
N LEU A 156 20.45 6.41 -18.32
CA LEU A 156 21.00 5.73 -19.50
C LEU A 156 20.76 6.57 -20.77
N GLU A 157 21.76 6.58 -21.66
CA GLU A 157 21.70 7.31 -22.94
C GLU A 157 21.45 6.39 -24.14
N ASP A 158 21.45 5.09 -23.91
CA ASP A 158 21.19 4.09 -24.94
C ASP A 158 19.69 3.91 -25.22
N ARG A 159 19.35 3.18 -26.26
CA ARG A 159 17.97 2.90 -26.66
C ARG A 159 17.16 2.09 -25.63
N ARG A 160 17.85 1.33 -24.75
CA ARG A 160 17.21 0.52 -23.71
C ARG A 160 16.57 1.37 -22.61
N SER A 161 16.96 2.65 -22.52
CA SER A 161 16.43 3.58 -21.52
C SER A 161 14.91 3.73 -21.59
N LEU A 162 14.34 3.82 -22.80
CA LEU A 162 12.90 4.01 -22.98
C LEU A 162 12.07 2.80 -22.51
N PRO A 163 12.31 1.55 -22.99
CA PRO A 163 11.52 0.42 -22.55
C PRO A 163 11.71 0.09 -21.07
N ILE A 164 12.91 0.24 -20.51
CA ILE A 164 13.14 0.04 -19.07
C ILE A 164 12.37 1.08 -18.26
N LEU A 165 12.40 2.36 -18.67
CA LEU A 165 11.68 3.43 -17.98
C LEU A 165 10.18 3.23 -18.06
N ALA A 166 9.64 2.89 -19.25
CA ALA A 166 8.23 2.62 -19.43
C ALA A 166 7.76 1.43 -18.57
N ALA A 167 8.51 0.32 -18.59
CA ALA A 167 8.20 -0.86 -17.79
C ALA A 167 8.26 -0.55 -16.28
N ALA A 168 9.32 0.12 -15.81
CA ALA A 168 9.48 0.47 -14.41
C ALA A 168 8.40 1.48 -13.94
N THR A 169 7.99 2.43 -14.81
CA THR A 169 6.89 3.36 -14.53
C THR A 169 5.56 2.61 -14.42
N ALA A 170 5.27 1.70 -15.35
CA ALA A 170 4.05 0.90 -15.34
C ALA A 170 3.99 -0.03 -14.12
N LEU A 171 5.05 -0.78 -13.86
CA LEU A 171 5.13 -1.71 -12.74
C LEU A 171 5.14 -0.99 -11.39
N GLY A 172 5.75 0.20 -11.32
CA GLY A 172 5.68 1.05 -10.13
C GLY A 172 4.26 1.51 -9.81
N TRP A 173 3.44 1.86 -10.81
CA TRP A 173 2.02 2.15 -10.62
C TRP A 173 1.25 0.90 -10.15
N LEU A 174 1.46 -0.22 -10.81
CA LEU A 174 0.78 -1.49 -10.51
C LEU A 174 1.14 -2.05 -9.13
N GLY A 175 2.28 -1.62 -8.55
CA GLY A 175 2.67 -1.92 -7.16
C GLY A 175 1.75 -1.32 -6.10
N GLY A 176 0.82 -0.43 -6.48
CA GLY A 176 -0.35 -0.11 -5.65
C GLY A 176 -0.22 1.10 -4.74
N GLU A 177 0.90 1.87 -4.76
CA GLU A 177 1.02 3.09 -3.96
C GLU A 177 1.15 4.35 -4.84
N PRO A 178 0.02 4.98 -5.21
CA PRO A 178 0.02 6.11 -6.13
C PRO A 178 0.86 7.32 -5.68
N GLN A 179 0.98 7.56 -4.37
CA GLN A 179 1.67 8.73 -3.84
C GLN A 179 3.19 8.56 -3.95
N VAL A 180 3.72 7.39 -3.56
CA VAL A 180 5.15 7.06 -3.73
C VAL A 180 5.52 7.05 -5.21
N TRP A 181 4.65 6.49 -6.06
CA TRP A 181 4.84 6.50 -7.50
C TRP A 181 4.90 7.92 -8.08
N ALA A 182 3.95 8.80 -7.73
CA ALA A 182 3.90 10.17 -8.25
C ALA A 182 5.13 10.99 -7.83
N ILE A 183 5.55 10.90 -6.55
CA ILE A 183 6.78 11.54 -6.06
C ILE A 183 8.00 10.98 -6.82
N GLY A 184 8.05 9.66 -7.03
CA GLY A 184 9.09 8.99 -7.79
C GLY A 184 9.17 9.48 -9.24
N VAL A 185 8.04 9.67 -9.92
CA VAL A 185 7.98 10.22 -11.29
C VAL A 185 8.57 11.64 -11.35
N VAL A 186 8.17 12.51 -10.42
CA VAL A 186 8.70 13.89 -10.35
C VAL A 186 10.22 13.86 -10.15
N LEU A 187 10.70 13.03 -9.24
CA LEU A 187 12.12 12.85 -8.99
C LEU A 187 12.87 12.37 -10.24
N VAL A 188 12.34 11.37 -10.93
CA VAL A 188 12.96 10.81 -12.15
C VAL A 188 13.11 11.86 -13.24
N ILE A 189 12.10 12.72 -13.43
CA ILE A 189 12.18 13.86 -14.35
C ILE A 189 13.28 14.84 -13.93
N ALA A 190 13.41 15.09 -12.61
CA ALA A 190 14.43 16.01 -12.08
C ALA A 190 15.86 15.48 -12.29
N VAL A 191 16.07 14.16 -12.14
CA VAL A 191 17.41 13.53 -12.25
C VAL A 191 17.77 13.06 -13.66
N ALA A 192 16.84 13.12 -14.61
CA ALA A 192 17.02 12.63 -15.97
C ALA A 192 18.10 13.42 -16.71
N ARG A 193 18.98 12.70 -17.41
CA ARG A 193 19.99 13.34 -18.28
C ARG A 193 19.33 13.99 -19.50
N ARG A 194 18.31 13.34 -20.09
CA ARG A 194 17.53 13.83 -21.23
C ARG A 194 16.05 13.84 -20.85
N ARG A 195 15.54 15.00 -20.40
CA ARG A 195 14.15 15.13 -19.88
C ARG A 195 13.10 14.76 -20.90
N GLY A 196 13.26 15.12 -22.18
CA GLY A 196 12.32 14.78 -23.25
C GLY A 196 12.16 13.25 -23.40
N ARG A 197 13.27 12.49 -23.38
CA ARG A 197 13.23 11.02 -23.42
C ARG A 197 12.58 10.43 -22.17
N ALA A 198 12.88 11.01 -21.01
CA ALA A 198 12.26 10.58 -19.76
C ALA A 198 10.74 10.76 -19.79
N LEU A 199 10.26 11.90 -20.28
CA LEU A 199 8.82 12.17 -20.44
C LEU A 199 8.16 11.19 -21.42
N ILE A 200 8.81 10.83 -22.54
CA ILE A 200 8.30 9.82 -23.47
C ILE A 200 8.21 8.45 -22.80
N GLY A 201 9.27 8.02 -22.09
CA GLY A 201 9.28 6.73 -21.39
C GLY A 201 8.23 6.65 -20.29
N ILE A 202 8.10 7.71 -19.49
CA ILE A 202 7.05 7.82 -18.45
C ILE A 202 5.66 7.83 -19.12
N GLY A 203 5.45 8.62 -20.17
CA GLY A 203 4.19 8.68 -20.88
C GLY A 203 3.76 7.33 -21.47
N LEU A 204 4.71 6.57 -22.02
CA LEU A 204 4.45 5.20 -22.50
C LEU A 204 4.08 4.26 -21.34
N GLY A 205 4.78 4.35 -20.19
CA GLY A 205 4.45 3.57 -19.00
C GLY A 205 3.06 3.90 -18.44
N VAL A 206 2.70 5.18 -18.41
CA VAL A 206 1.35 5.67 -18.03
C VAL A 206 0.30 5.13 -18.99
N ALA A 207 0.56 5.12 -20.30
CA ALA A 207 -0.35 4.57 -21.30
C ALA A 207 -0.54 3.05 -21.12
N VAL A 208 0.50 2.31 -20.76
CA VAL A 208 0.40 0.85 -20.45
C VAL A 208 -0.57 0.58 -19.31
N VAL A 209 -0.64 1.44 -18.31
CA VAL A 209 -1.51 1.25 -17.13
C VAL A 209 -2.82 2.03 -17.20
N ALA A 210 -3.12 2.68 -18.32
CA ALA A 210 -4.33 3.49 -18.47
C ALA A 210 -5.63 2.71 -18.18
N VAL A 211 -5.62 1.39 -18.43
CA VAL A 211 -6.74 0.49 -18.16
C VAL A 211 -7.15 0.47 -16.67
N GLN A 212 -6.20 0.68 -15.76
CA GLN A 212 -6.47 0.79 -14.32
C GLN A 212 -6.40 2.24 -13.82
N LEU A 213 -5.47 3.05 -14.34
CA LEU A 213 -5.28 4.43 -13.91
C LEU A 213 -6.54 5.28 -14.12
N VAL A 214 -7.21 5.14 -15.28
CA VAL A 214 -8.42 5.93 -15.56
C VAL A 214 -9.59 5.56 -14.64
N PRO A 215 -9.96 4.28 -14.45
CA PRO A 215 -10.91 3.88 -13.41
C PRO A 215 -10.54 4.36 -12.01
N PHE A 216 -9.26 4.31 -11.64
CA PHE A 216 -8.77 4.82 -10.35
C PHE A 216 -9.04 6.33 -10.20
N LEU A 217 -8.74 7.14 -11.22
CA LEU A 217 -8.99 8.59 -11.17
C LEU A 217 -10.48 8.90 -11.04
N VAL A 218 -11.35 8.15 -11.72
CA VAL A 218 -12.80 8.28 -11.58
C VAL A 218 -13.23 7.91 -10.15
N TRP A 219 -12.73 6.80 -9.63
CA TRP A 219 -13.05 6.34 -8.28
C TRP A 219 -12.59 7.34 -7.20
N VAL A 220 -11.39 7.90 -7.33
CA VAL A 220 -10.88 8.93 -6.41
C VAL A 220 -11.71 10.20 -6.48
N ALA A 221 -12.17 10.60 -7.67
CA ALA A 221 -13.00 11.80 -7.84
C ALA A 221 -14.40 11.65 -7.20
N GLU A 222 -14.91 10.43 -7.05
CA GLU A 222 -16.18 10.13 -6.38
C GLU A 222 -16.03 9.78 -4.89
N GLY A 223 -14.81 9.52 -4.48
CA GLY A 223 -14.49 9.12 -3.12
C GLY A 223 -14.51 10.28 -2.13
N ASP A 224 -14.88 9.98 -0.91
CA ASP A 224 -14.63 10.86 0.22
C ASP A 224 -13.20 10.69 0.69
N ARG A 225 -12.35 11.55 0.21
CA ARG A 225 -11.01 11.79 0.76
C ARG A 225 -11.02 13.00 1.67
N GLY A 226 -12.14 13.24 2.36
CA GLY A 226 -12.34 14.43 3.19
C GLY A 226 -11.05 15.02 3.70
N PRO A 227 -10.81 16.33 3.53
CA PRO A 227 -9.59 16.99 3.95
C PRO A 227 -9.57 17.17 5.48
N ALA A 228 -9.83 16.13 6.23
CA ALA A 228 -9.53 16.18 7.65
C ALA A 228 -8.02 16.42 7.74
N ALA A 229 -7.63 17.69 7.93
CA ALA A 229 -6.23 18.13 7.95
C ALA A 229 -5.39 17.25 8.90
N ALA A 230 -5.99 16.76 9.97
CA ALA A 230 -5.40 15.82 10.90
C ALA A 230 -4.93 14.52 10.23
N TRP A 231 -5.68 13.95 9.28
CA TRP A 231 -5.29 12.73 8.57
C TRP A 231 -4.17 12.96 7.56
N LEU A 232 -4.14 14.13 6.89
CA LEU A 232 -3.09 14.47 5.94
C LEU A 232 -1.74 14.63 6.62
N LEU A 233 -1.74 15.15 7.85
CA LEU A 233 -0.53 15.49 8.60
C LEU A 233 -0.05 14.36 9.51
N ARG A 234 -0.87 13.33 9.70
CA ARG A 234 -0.53 12.18 10.52
C ARG A 234 0.71 11.47 9.96
N GLY A 235 1.59 11.03 10.84
CA GLY A 235 2.77 10.29 10.44
C GLY A 235 3.89 11.15 9.88
N ALA A 236 3.98 12.38 10.29
CA ALA A 236 5.16 13.18 10.10
C ALA A 236 6.33 12.64 10.95
N VAL A 237 7.54 12.96 10.58
CA VAL A 237 8.77 12.57 11.29
C VAL A 237 9.16 13.71 12.22
N ALA A 238 9.15 13.48 13.52
CA ALA A 238 9.62 14.49 14.46
C ALA A 238 11.13 14.74 14.30
N PRO A 239 11.62 15.96 14.57
CA PRO A 239 13.06 16.27 14.49
C PRO A 239 13.94 15.30 15.27
N ALA A 240 13.46 14.84 16.45
CA ALA A 240 14.18 13.86 17.27
C ALA A 240 14.24 12.46 16.63
N ASP A 241 13.23 12.06 15.84
CA ASP A 241 13.18 10.73 15.22
C ASP A 241 14.28 10.53 14.18
N TRP A 242 14.82 11.62 13.59
CA TRP A 242 15.96 11.53 12.69
C TRP A 242 17.23 10.99 13.35
N LEU A 243 17.30 11.05 14.67
CA LEU A 243 18.37 10.40 15.43
C LEU A 243 18.32 8.87 15.29
N GLY A 244 17.13 8.32 15.01
CA GLY A 244 16.91 6.92 14.66
C GLY A 244 17.69 6.44 13.42
N VAL A 245 18.17 7.35 12.57
CA VAL A 245 19.08 7.02 11.46
C VAL A 245 20.41 6.45 11.97
N LEU A 246 20.86 6.91 13.13
CA LEU A 246 22.13 6.48 13.77
C LEU A 246 21.93 5.34 14.77
N VAL A 247 20.83 5.34 15.52
CA VAL A 247 20.58 4.38 16.61
C VAL A 247 19.15 3.83 16.48
N PRO A 248 18.98 2.49 16.38
CA PRO A 248 17.64 1.90 16.28
C PRO A 248 16.83 2.12 17.56
N GLY A 249 15.51 2.21 17.42
CA GLY A 249 14.58 2.35 18.55
C GLY A 249 14.47 3.75 19.15
N LEU A 250 15.18 4.76 18.63
CA LEU A 250 15.05 6.15 19.08
C LEU A 250 13.84 6.90 18.45
N SER A 251 13.20 6.34 17.45
CA SER A 251 11.95 6.90 16.95
C SER A 251 10.81 6.52 17.90
N SER A 252 10.31 7.48 18.63
CA SER A 252 9.27 7.30 19.65
C SER A 252 7.93 7.84 19.16
N HIS A 253 7.36 7.27 18.11
CA HIS A 253 5.95 7.54 17.83
C HIS A 253 5.09 6.46 18.51
N PRO A 254 4.40 6.82 19.62
CA PRO A 254 3.53 5.88 20.34
C PRO A 254 2.36 5.39 19.50
N ASP A 255 2.07 6.07 18.39
CA ASP A 255 0.92 5.81 17.53
C ASP A 255 1.19 4.80 16.40
N GLY A 256 2.31 4.05 16.45
CA GLY A 256 2.61 3.01 15.45
C GLY A 256 2.68 3.55 14.02
N MET A 257 3.35 4.70 13.84
CA MET A 257 3.40 5.39 12.56
C MET A 257 4.07 4.57 11.48
N VAL A 258 3.33 4.31 10.46
CA VAL A 258 3.50 3.32 9.39
C VAL A 258 4.88 3.35 8.72
N TYR A 259 5.50 4.51 8.56
CA TYR A 259 6.70 4.66 7.73
C TYR A 259 7.94 5.15 8.48
N ALA A 260 7.83 5.41 9.77
CA ALA A 260 8.91 5.90 10.61
C ALA A 260 9.26 4.95 11.78
N GLU A 261 8.70 3.72 11.77
CA GLU A 261 8.97 2.70 12.79
C GLU A 261 10.47 2.43 12.94
N SER A 262 11.22 2.50 11.84
CA SER A 262 12.67 2.47 11.86
C SER A 262 13.26 3.32 10.73
N LEU A 263 14.09 4.29 11.09
CA LEU A 263 14.90 5.07 10.15
C LEU A 263 16.36 4.56 10.07
N PHE A 264 16.69 3.47 10.73
CA PHE A 264 18.04 3.04 10.98
C PHE A 264 18.84 2.70 9.71
N LEU A 265 20.00 3.34 9.57
CA LEU A 265 21.06 3.06 8.59
C LEU A 265 22.38 2.71 9.27
N GLY A 266 22.60 3.25 10.46
CA GLY A 266 23.88 3.18 11.18
C GLY A 266 24.92 4.15 10.64
N ALA A 267 25.84 4.57 11.52
CA ALA A 267 26.85 5.57 11.22
C ALA A 267 27.76 5.19 10.03
N PRO A 268 28.25 3.94 9.86
CA PRO A 268 29.12 3.60 8.72
C PRO A 268 28.46 3.79 7.36
N VAL A 269 27.19 3.37 7.23
CA VAL A 269 26.45 3.49 5.96
C VAL A 269 26.08 4.94 5.69
N LEU A 270 25.64 5.68 6.72
CA LEU A 270 25.31 7.11 6.59
C LEU A 270 26.55 7.93 6.18
N VAL A 271 27.71 7.70 6.80
CA VAL A 271 28.96 8.39 6.44
C VAL A 271 29.30 8.12 4.97
N CYS A 272 29.23 6.87 4.52
CA CYS A 272 29.45 6.55 3.10
C CYS A 272 28.44 7.25 2.19
N ALA A 273 27.15 7.27 2.54
CA ALA A 273 26.13 7.95 1.75
C ALA A 273 26.43 9.46 1.60
N LEU A 274 26.80 10.12 2.70
CA LEU A 274 27.14 11.54 2.72
C LEU A 274 28.43 11.83 1.93
N LEU A 275 29.48 11.01 2.04
CA LEU A 275 30.72 11.14 1.27
C LEU A 275 30.45 10.98 -0.24
N GLY A 276 29.71 9.97 -0.64
CA GLY A 276 29.34 9.75 -2.03
C GLY A 276 28.46 10.86 -2.60
N GLY A 277 27.56 11.38 -1.77
CA GLY A 277 26.67 12.49 -2.09
C GLY A 277 27.36 13.86 -2.15
N TRP A 278 28.48 14.07 -1.45
CA TRP A 278 29.19 15.34 -1.43
C TRP A 278 29.58 15.85 -2.82
N ARG A 279 29.90 14.93 -3.72
CA ARG A 279 30.20 15.23 -5.13
C ARG A 279 28.93 15.46 -5.96
N ARG A 280 27.76 15.14 -5.42
CA ARG A 280 26.45 15.26 -6.03
C ARG A 280 25.53 16.10 -5.13
N ARG A 281 25.98 17.32 -4.80
CA ARG A 281 25.32 18.21 -3.83
C ARG A 281 23.82 18.39 -4.06
N TRP A 282 23.39 18.37 -5.31
CA TRP A 282 21.97 18.46 -5.64
C TRP A 282 21.16 17.23 -5.20
N LEU A 283 21.75 16.00 -5.23
CA LEU A 283 21.09 14.81 -4.67
C LEU A 283 20.97 14.91 -3.15
N LEU A 284 22.03 15.34 -2.46
CA LEU A 284 21.94 15.58 -1.01
C LEU A 284 20.94 16.69 -0.68
N ALA A 285 20.88 17.75 -1.49
CA ALA A 285 19.86 18.79 -1.33
C ALA A 285 18.44 18.22 -1.50
N SER A 286 18.23 17.33 -2.48
CA SER A 286 16.93 16.64 -2.65
C SER A 286 16.56 15.79 -1.43
N VAL A 287 17.53 15.05 -0.87
CA VAL A 287 17.32 14.30 0.38
C VAL A 287 16.96 15.25 1.53
N GLY A 288 17.65 16.37 1.66
CA GLY A 288 17.35 17.41 2.64
C GLY A 288 15.94 18.00 2.47
N VAL A 289 15.51 18.25 1.23
CA VAL A 289 14.13 18.69 0.94
C VAL A 289 13.12 17.63 1.33
N PHE A 290 13.36 16.37 1.03
CA PHE A 290 12.45 15.29 1.43
C PHE A 290 12.41 15.11 2.95
N ALA A 291 13.55 15.22 3.64
CA ALA A 291 13.59 15.20 5.10
C ALA A 291 12.80 16.38 5.69
N LEU A 292 12.95 17.57 5.13
CA LEU A 292 12.18 18.74 5.54
C LEU A 292 10.68 18.53 5.32
N LEU A 293 10.25 18.06 4.14
CA LEU A 293 8.84 17.77 3.83
C LEU A 293 8.25 16.75 4.80
N ALA A 294 9.02 15.72 5.17
CA ALA A 294 8.60 14.72 6.14
C ALA A 294 8.38 15.31 7.55
N THR A 295 9.07 16.41 7.87
CA THR A 295 9.10 17.00 9.22
C THR A 295 8.22 18.26 9.36
N LEU A 296 7.82 18.89 8.25
CA LEU A 296 7.07 20.16 8.27
C LEU A 296 5.88 20.17 9.24
N PRO A 297 5.03 19.14 9.34
CA PRO A 297 3.91 19.16 10.26
C PRO A 297 4.33 19.23 11.73
N GLU A 298 5.39 18.52 12.10
CA GLU A 298 5.89 18.42 13.47
C GLU A 298 6.53 19.73 13.97
N ILE A 299 7.01 20.58 13.06
CA ILE A 299 7.54 21.91 13.37
C ILE A 299 6.47 23.02 13.21
N GLY A 300 5.19 22.65 13.19
CA GLY A 300 4.08 23.60 13.09
C GLY A 300 3.79 24.14 11.69
N ALA A 301 4.48 23.65 10.65
CA ALA A 301 4.33 24.08 9.25
C ALA A 301 3.40 23.18 8.42
N GLY A 302 2.44 22.49 9.02
CA GLY A 302 1.51 21.57 8.36
C GLY A 302 0.71 22.22 7.22
N ARG A 303 0.34 23.49 7.33
CA ARG A 303 -0.33 24.23 6.24
C ARG A 303 0.56 24.37 5.00
N VAL A 304 1.85 24.61 5.21
CA VAL A 304 2.84 24.69 4.11
C VAL A 304 2.94 23.34 3.43
N PHE A 305 2.99 22.24 4.18
CA PHE A 305 2.98 20.89 3.63
C PHE A 305 1.74 20.65 2.75
N VAL A 306 0.54 20.98 3.23
CA VAL A 306 -0.71 20.81 2.46
C VAL A 306 -0.68 21.64 1.17
N ILE A 307 -0.22 22.89 1.21
CA ILE A 307 -0.10 23.74 0.02
C ILE A 307 0.88 23.14 -1.00
N LEU A 308 2.07 22.72 -0.54
CA LEU A 308 3.11 22.17 -1.43
C LEU A 308 2.70 20.84 -2.08
N THR A 309 1.90 20.02 -1.39
CA THR A 309 1.45 18.72 -1.87
C THR A 309 0.05 18.77 -2.51
N GLY A 310 -0.60 19.93 -2.51
CA GLY A 310 -1.99 20.09 -2.97
C GLY A 310 -3.00 19.25 -2.16
N GLY A 311 -2.65 18.84 -0.93
CA GLY A 311 -3.46 17.94 -0.11
C GLY A 311 -3.55 16.51 -0.64
N LEU A 312 -2.74 16.15 -1.65
CA LEU A 312 -2.77 14.83 -2.28
C LEU A 312 -1.96 13.77 -1.52
N VAL A 313 -0.99 14.19 -0.71
CA VAL A 313 -0.10 13.29 0.02
C VAL A 313 -0.55 13.17 1.47
N ARG A 314 -0.83 11.95 1.89
CA ARG A 314 -1.01 11.56 3.31
C ARG A 314 0.29 10.98 3.82
N TYR A 315 0.49 11.03 5.14
CA TYR A 315 1.67 10.49 5.81
C TYR A 315 2.98 11.12 5.28
N PRO A 316 3.38 12.29 5.80
CA PRO A 316 4.59 13.00 5.39
C PRO A 316 5.87 12.16 5.47
N SER A 317 5.92 11.14 6.34
CA SER A 317 7.02 10.15 6.42
C SER A 317 7.30 9.41 5.11
N ARG A 318 6.39 9.37 4.14
CA ARG A 318 6.66 8.87 2.78
C ARG A 318 7.80 9.62 2.09
N PHE A 319 7.94 10.91 2.37
CA PHE A 319 9.07 11.69 1.89
C PHE A 319 10.39 11.25 2.53
N ALA A 320 10.39 10.86 3.82
CA ALA A 320 11.57 10.28 4.47
C ALA A 320 11.98 8.96 3.80
N LEU A 321 11.03 8.08 3.51
CA LEU A 321 11.27 6.83 2.80
C LEU A 321 11.95 7.07 1.45
N ILE A 322 11.42 7.97 0.63
CA ILE A 322 11.98 8.28 -0.70
C ILE A 322 13.34 8.97 -0.54
N GLY A 323 13.48 9.89 0.40
CA GLY A 323 14.75 10.57 0.69
C GLY A 323 15.85 9.58 1.05
N ILE A 324 15.56 8.60 1.90
CA ILE A 324 16.51 7.56 2.27
C ILE A 324 16.79 6.62 1.09
N ALA A 325 15.79 6.23 0.33
CA ALA A 325 15.99 5.42 -0.87
C ALA A 325 16.94 6.10 -1.89
N LEU A 326 16.97 7.43 -1.94
CA LEU A 326 17.94 8.20 -2.74
C LEU A 326 19.35 8.18 -2.16
N LEU A 327 19.49 8.07 -0.83
CA LEU A 327 20.81 7.98 -0.19
C LEU A 327 21.51 6.65 -0.48
N LEU A 328 20.75 5.55 -0.59
CA LEU A 328 21.30 4.21 -0.67
C LEU A 328 22.27 4.00 -1.86
N PRO A 329 21.98 4.43 -3.10
CA PRO A 329 22.93 4.34 -4.20
C PRO A 329 24.22 5.20 -4.01
N LEU A 330 24.12 6.31 -3.23
CA LEU A 330 25.27 7.18 -2.96
C LEU A 330 26.33 6.48 -2.10
N VAL A 331 25.91 5.49 -1.29
CA VAL A 331 26.82 4.65 -0.49
C VAL A 331 27.94 4.09 -1.35
N GLY A 332 27.61 3.65 -2.58
CA GLY A 332 28.58 3.00 -3.47
C GLY A 332 29.85 3.81 -3.72
N ARG A 333 29.73 5.10 -3.99
CA ARG A 333 30.89 5.98 -4.19
C ARG A 333 31.56 6.35 -2.88
N GLY A 334 30.77 6.51 -1.82
CA GLY A 334 31.30 6.85 -0.50
C GLY A 334 32.17 5.77 0.11
N VAL A 335 31.92 4.50 -0.19
CA VAL A 335 32.82 3.38 0.17
C VAL A 335 34.22 3.59 -0.35
N ASP A 336 34.36 3.97 -1.62
CA ASP A 336 35.67 4.22 -2.23
C ASP A 336 36.39 5.38 -1.54
N ASP A 337 35.68 6.46 -1.25
CA ASP A 337 36.23 7.62 -0.57
C ASP A 337 36.59 7.27 0.90
N TRP A 338 35.80 6.50 1.61
CA TRP A 338 36.10 5.99 2.95
C TRP A 338 37.33 5.10 2.97
N LEU A 339 37.42 4.12 2.08
CA LEU A 339 38.56 3.22 1.98
C LEU A 339 39.85 3.96 1.60
N ALA A 340 39.76 5.07 0.87
CA ALA A 340 40.86 5.97 0.58
C ALA A 340 41.23 6.90 1.75
N GLY A 341 40.52 6.82 2.89
CA GLY A 341 40.81 7.63 4.09
C GLY A 341 40.19 9.02 4.06
N ARG A 342 39.27 9.28 3.17
CA ARG A 342 38.54 10.55 3.11
C ARG A 342 37.41 10.58 4.14
N GLY A 343 37.00 11.77 4.57
CA GLY A 343 35.85 11.96 5.47
C GLY A 343 36.11 11.57 6.94
N ARG A 344 37.36 11.52 7.40
CA ARG A 344 37.69 11.15 8.78
C ARG A 344 36.93 11.98 9.82
N TRP A 345 36.87 13.30 9.65
CA TRP A 345 36.16 14.17 10.58
C TRP A 345 34.65 13.90 10.61
N LEU A 346 34.08 13.64 9.46
CA LEU A 346 32.65 13.24 9.39
C LEU A 346 32.42 11.93 10.16
N ALA A 347 33.32 10.95 9.99
CA ALA A 347 33.28 9.68 10.70
C ALA A 347 33.46 9.87 12.22
N VAL A 348 34.39 10.73 12.66
CA VAL A 348 34.56 11.06 14.09
C VAL A 348 33.27 11.66 14.66
N VAL A 349 32.69 12.66 14.01
CA VAL A 349 31.46 13.32 14.48
C VAL A 349 30.31 12.32 14.53
N ALA A 350 30.08 11.56 13.47
CA ALA A 350 29.00 10.55 13.42
C ALA A 350 29.20 9.47 14.49
N SER A 351 30.45 9.01 14.70
CA SER A 351 30.75 8.01 15.72
C SER A 351 30.50 8.51 17.13
N VAL A 352 31.00 9.71 17.46
CA VAL A 352 30.83 10.30 18.79
C VAL A 352 29.35 10.49 19.10
N LEU A 353 28.59 11.05 18.16
CA LEU A 353 27.14 11.21 18.32
C LEU A 353 26.45 9.86 18.55
N THR A 354 26.75 8.85 17.72
CA THR A 354 26.14 7.50 17.85
C THR A 354 26.49 6.85 19.19
N ILE A 355 27.75 6.92 19.62
CA ILE A 355 28.19 6.36 20.90
C ILE A 355 27.46 7.03 22.07
N LEU A 356 27.43 8.36 22.09
CA LEU A 356 26.72 9.12 23.13
C LEU A 356 25.23 8.78 23.17
N MET A 357 24.59 8.72 22.03
CA MET A 357 23.15 8.39 21.93
C MET A 357 22.88 6.95 22.35
N SER A 358 23.70 5.99 21.94
CA SER A 358 23.58 4.60 22.37
C SER A 358 23.81 4.43 23.88
N ALA A 359 24.70 5.22 24.48
CA ALA A 359 24.93 5.22 25.93
C ALA A 359 23.75 5.85 26.70
N VAL A 360 23.19 6.95 26.19
CA VAL A 360 22.04 7.63 26.82
C VAL A 360 20.75 6.83 26.70
N SER A 361 20.56 6.04 25.62
CA SER A 361 19.38 5.19 25.46
C SER A 361 19.22 4.14 26.56
N GLY A 362 20.31 3.75 27.22
CA GLY A 362 20.31 2.69 28.24
C GLY A 362 19.99 1.29 27.72
N ASP A 363 19.77 1.16 26.41
CA ASP A 363 19.45 -0.10 25.76
C ASP A 363 20.73 -0.82 25.33
N SER A 364 21.00 -1.99 25.90
CA SER A 364 22.14 -2.83 25.54
C SER A 364 22.12 -3.27 24.07
N TRP A 365 20.94 -3.49 23.49
CA TRP A 365 20.77 -3.81 22.08
C TRP A 365 21.23 -2.67 21.18
N ALA A 366 20.78 -1.44 21.46
CA ALA A 366 21.21 -0.25 20.74
C ALA A 366 22.72 -0.05 20.78
N TRP A 367 23.35 -0.38 21.91
CA TRP A 367 24.82 -0.35 22.04
C TRP A 367 25.50 -1.32 21.09
N TRP A 368 25.09 -2.58 21.07
CA TRP A 368 25.74 -3.58 20.20
C TRP A 368 25.50 -3.33 18.72
N ILE A 369 24.32 -2.83 18.36
CA ILE A 369 23.95 -2.61 16.96
C ILE A 369 24.49 -1.29 16.40
N ALA A 370 24.54 -0.24 17.19
CA ALA A 370 24.97 1.09 16.71
C ALA A 370 26.27 1.56 17.38
N GLY A 371 26.39 1.48 18.70
CA GLY A 371 27.51 2.01 19.45
C GLY A 371 28.83 1.28 19.14
N ALA A 372 28.82 -0.06 19.13
CA ALA A 372 30.03 -0.85 18.87
C ALA A 372 30.56 -0.66 17.43
N PRO A 373 29.75 -0.70 16.34
CA PRO A 373 30.20 -0.33 15.00
C PRO A 373 30.70 1.10 14.91
N ALA A 374 30.08 2.05 15.62
CA ALA A 374 30.53 3.44 15.66
C ALA A 374 31.87 3.58 16.39
N LEU A 375 32.10 2.85 17.48
CA LEU A 375 33.40 2.83 18.17
C LEU A 375 34.50 2.29 17.25
N LEU A 376 34.23 1.20 16.52
CA LEU A 376 35.17 0.66 15.53
C LEU A 376 35.47 1.69 14.42
N MET A 377 34.46 2.43 13.97
CA MET A 377 34.60 3.49 12.98
C MET A 377 35.42 4.66 13.54
N LEU A 378 35.22 5.04 14.80
CA LEU A 378 36.01 6.08 15.46
C LEU A 378 37.51 5.71 15.49
N ILE A 379 37.82 4.47 15.92
CA ILE A 379 39.17 3.94 15.93
C ILE A 379 39.76 3.99 14.52
N ALA A 380 39.02 3.51 13.50
CA ALA A 380 39.49 3.52 12.10
C ALA A 380 39.68 4.92 11.51
N ALA A 381 38.95 5.92 12.02
CA ALA A 381 39.10 7.31 11.64
C ALA A 381 40.35 7.98 12.25
N LEU A 382 40.70 7.61 13.49
CA LEU A 382 41.84 8.19 14.24
C LEU A 382 43.16 7.54 13.88
N VAL A 383 43.18 6.24 13.57
CA VAL A 383 44.39 5.51 13.22
C VAL A 383 44.77 5.76 11.74
N PRO A 384 45.98 6.26 11.43
CA PRO A 384 46.42 6.48 10.07
C PRO A 384 46.58 5.16 9.29
N SER A 385 46.21 5.19 8.00
CA SER A 385 46.64 4.23 6.95
C SER A 385 46.14 2.77 7.03
N GLN A 386 45.06 2.43 7.78
CA GLN A 386 44.61 1.04 7.87
C GLN A 386 43.34 0.77 6.99
N ARG A 387 43.56 0.47 5.70
CA ARG A 387 42.50 0.07 4.77
C ARG A 387 41.75 -1.18 5.24
N PRO A 388 42.41 -2.24 5.81
CA PRO A 388 41.70 -3.40 6.34
C PRO A 388 40.73 -3.06 7.48
N LEU A 389 41.12 -2.19 8.41
CA LEU A 389 40.28 -1.75 9.50
C LEU A 389 39.06 -0.97 8.99
N ARG A 390 39.24 -0.11 7.97
CA ARG A 390 38.12 0.61 7.33
C ARG A 390 37.16 -0.34 6.60
N ALA A 391 37.68 -1.40 5.98
CA ALA A 391 36.87 -2.44 5.38
C ALA A 391 36.08 -3.22 6.46
N ALA A 392 36.70 -3.55 7.59
CA ALA A 392 36.02 -4.19 8.70
C ALA A 392 34.86 -3.36 9.26
N VAL A 393 35.02 -2.02 9.37
CA VAL A 393 33.92 -1.10 9.75
C VAL A 393 32.72 -1.26 8.83
N LEU A 394 32.92 -1.36 7.51
CA LEU A 394 31.82 -1.49 6.55
C LEU A 394 31.11 -2.85 6.69
N VAL A 395 31.88 -3.92 6.90
CA VAL A 395 31.30 -5.25 7.10
C VAL A 395 30.50 -5.31 8.38
N VAL A 396 31.04 -4.80 9.50
CA VAL A 396 30.36 -4.77 10.79
C VAL A 396 29.13 -3.88 10.74
N GLY A 397 29.23 -2.70 10.10
CA GLY A 397 28.09 -1.79 9.91
C GLY A 397 26.97 -2.40 9.06
N ALA A 398 27.32 -3.11 7.98
CA ALA A 398 26.34 -3.84 7.16
C ALA A 398 25.68 -4.98 7.96
N ALA A 399 26.47 -5.76 8.69
CA ALA A 399 25.93 -6.83 9.54
C ALA A 399 24.98 -6.28 10.61
N ALA A 400 25.37 -5.20 11.28
CA ALA A 400 24.54 -4.53 12.29
C ALA A 400 23.20 -4.07 11.70
N MET A 401 23.21 -3.49 10.49
CA MET A 401 21.98 -3.06 9.82
C MET A 401 21.09 -4.25 9.45
N VAL A 402 21.65 -5.35 8.96
CA VAL A 402 20.90 -6.58 8.69
C VAL A 402 20.27 -7.11 9.98
N VAL A 403 21.02 -7.21 11.06
CA VAL A 403 20.54 -7.74 12.35
C VAL A 403 19.44 -6.84 12.93
N ALA A 404 19.60 -5.51 12.85
CA ALA A 404 18.57 -4.56 13.29
C ALA A 404 17.29 -4.64 12.46
N GLY A 405 17.40 -5.02 11.18
CA GLY A 405 16.27 -5.13 10.27
C GLY A 405 15.47 -6.43 10.38
N LEU A 406 16.08 -7.53 10.85
CA LEU A 406 15.40 -8.83 10.91
C LEU A 406 14.05 -8.81 11.65
N PRO A 407 13.90 -8.14 12.80
CA PRO A 407 12.60 -8.05 13.49
C PRO A 407 11.50 -7.39 12.66
N LEU A 408 11.86 -6.44 11.76
CA LEU A 408 10.92 -5.73 10.89
C LEU A 408 10.31 -6.63 9.80
N LEU A 409 10.89 -7.81 9.54
CA LEU A 409 10.27 -8.81 8.67
C LEU A 409 9.03 -9.44 9.33
N GLY A 410 8.88 -9.32 10.65
CA GLY A 410 7.73 -9.78 11.42
C GLY A 410 7.41 -11.25 11.18
N LEU A 411 8.43 -12.12 11.14
CA LEU A 411 8.23 -13.56 10.94
C LEU A 411 7.47 -14.15 12.11
N ARG A 412 6.36 -14.85 11.82
CA ARG A 412 5.53 -15.56 12.81
C ARG A 412 5.28 -17.00 12.38
N PRO A 413 5.04 -17.92 13.35
CA PRO A 413 4.59 -19.27 13.03
C PRO A 413 3.31 -19.25 12.20
N ILE A 414 3.28 -20.02 11.11
CA ILE A 414 2.10 -20.12 10.24
C ILE A 414 0.87 -20.58 11.03
N ALA A 415 1.08 -21.46 12.02
CA ALA A 415 -0.01 -21.96 12.87
C ALA A 415 -0.70 -20.86 13.70
N GLU A 416 0.01 -19.80 14.08
CA GLU A 416 -0.56 -18.66 14.82
C GLU A 416 -1.32 -17.70 13.89
N VAL A 417 -0.95 -17.68 12.61
CA VAL A 417 -1.55 -16.75 11.63
C VAL A 417 -2.84 -17.33 11.04
N ARG A 418 -2.93 -18.64 10.86
CA ARG A 418 -4.12 -19.30 10.31
C ARG A 418 -5.29 -19.27 11.29
N ALA A 419 -6.45 -18.90 10.78
CA ALA A 419 -7.70 -19.00 11.53
C ALA A 419 -8.06 -20.47 11.80
N ALA A 420 -8.56 -20.75 13.00
CA ALA A 420 -9.13 -22.06 13.34
C ALA A 420 -10.56 -22.25 12.77
N GLY A 421 -11.13 -21.20 12.18
CA GLY A 421 -12.49 -21.12 11.65
C GLY A 421 -13.06 -19.71 11.83
N PRO A 422 -14.30 -19.45 11.37
CA PRO A 422 -14.90 -18.12 11.52
C PRO A 422 -15.16 -17.80 12.99
N THR A 423 -14.77 -16.59 13.39
CA THR A 423 -14.98 -16.09 14.76
C THR A 423 -16.45 -15.87 15.06
N TRP A 424 -17.22 -15.49 14.04
CA TRP A 424 -18.66 -15.26 14.12
C TRP A 424 -19.42 -16.19 13.16
N PRO A 425 -19.49 -17.52 13.45
CA PRO A 425 -20.13 -18.48 12.54
C PRO A 425 -21.62 -18.22 12.35
N GLU A 426 -22.27 -17.53 13.30
CA GLU A 426 -23.69 -17.17 13.21
C GLU A 426 -23.96 -16.15 12.08
N ALA A 427 -22.99 -15.28 11.79
CA ALA A 427 -23.09 -14.26 10.75
C ALA A 427 -22.37 -14.67 9.45
N ALA A 428 -21.54 -15.71 9.48
CA ALA A 428 -20.79 -16.16 8.32
C ALA A 428 -21.72 -16.73 7.23
N GLY A 429 -21.56 -16.25 6.00
CA GLY A 429 -22.42 -16.63 4.86
C GLY A 429 -23.83 -16.07 4.90
N GLY A 430 -24.16 -15.22 5.88
CA GLY A 430 -25.45 -14.55 6.04
C GLY A 430 -25.47 -13.12 5.48
N GLY A 431 -26.35 -12.29 6.07
CA GLY A 431 -26.52 -10.89 5.69
C GLY A 431 -25.30 -10.00 6.01
N ARG A 432 -25.41 -8.72 5.69
CA ARG A 432 -24.35 -7.75 5.96
C ARG A 432 -24.11 -7.53 7.45
N VAL A 433 -22.87 -7.42 7.81
CA VAL A 433 -22.39 -7.09 9.15
C VAL A 433 -21.99 -5.60 9.19
N TYR A 434 -22.48 -4.90 10.20
CA TYR A 434 -22.05 -3.54 10.50
C TYR A 434 -21.10 -3.55 11.70
N VAL A 435 -19.95 -2.91 11.53
CA VAL A 435 -18.94 -2.76 12.57
C VAL A 435 -18.65 -1.26 12.71
N PRO A 436 -19.09 -0.58 13.78
CA PRO A 436 -18.67 0.80 14.01
C PRO A 436 -17.19 0.86 14.34
N THR A 437 -16.50 1.85 13.82
CA THR A 437 -15.07 2.04 14.09
C THR A 437 -14.82 3.49 14.52
N PRO A 438 -14.93 3.81 15.81
CA PRO A 438 -14.49 5.09 16.33
C PRO A 438 -12.99 5.28 16.07
N ALA A 439 -12.58 6.45 15.63
CA ALA A 439 -11.20 6.74 15.23
C ALA A 439 -10.15 6.44 16.32
N GLU A 440 -10.53 6.54 17.58
CA GLU A 440 -9.67 6.26 18.73
C GLU A 440 -9.42 4.76 18.93
N ASP A 441 -10.35 3.90 18.51
CA ASP A 441 -10.25 2.45 18.73
C ASP A 441 -9.46 1.73 17.62
N VAL A 442 -9.30 2.33 16.43
CA VAL A 442 -8.50 1.76 15.34
C VAL A 442 -7.05 1.54 15.78
N MET A 443 -6.49 2.47 16.56
CA MET A 443 -5.11 2.35 17.04
C MET A 443 -4.95 1.24 18.09
N ARG A 444 -5.93 1.08 18.98
CA ARG A 444 -5.96 -0.06 19.91
C ARG A 444 -6.11 -1.37 19.15
N TRP A 445 -6.94 -1.38 18.12
CA TRP A 445 -7.12 -2.55 17.26
C TRP A 445 -5.83 -2.94 16.55
N LEU A 446 -5.10 -1.99 15.96
CA LEU A 446 -3.80 -2.25 15.32
C LEU A 446 -2.74 -2.76 16.33
N ALA A 447 -2.80 -2.31 17.57
CA ALA A 447 -1.92 -2.77 18.64
C ALA A 447 -2.33 -4.11 19.25
N SER A 448 -3.56 -4.60 18.97
CA SER A 448 -4.09 -5.85 19.49
C SER A 448 -3.53 -7.08 18.74
N GLY A 449 -3.59 -8.23 19.37
CA GLY A 449 -3.24 -9.51 18.72
C GLY A 449 -4.24 -9.87 17.61
N LEU A 450 -3.82 -10.75 16.70
CA LEU A 450 -4.63 -11.15 15.54
C LEU A 450 -6.00 -11.75 15.95
N GLU A 451 -6.06 -12.50 17.04
CA GLU A 451 -7.31 -13.07 17.58
C GLU A 451 -8.31 -11.96 17.94
N ALA A 452 -7.83 -10.91 18.66
CA ALA A 452 -8.67 -9.78 19.02
C ALA A 452 -9.11 -8.98 17.77
N ARG A 453 -8.28 -8.89 16.75
CA ARG A 453 -8.63 -8.23 15.48
C ARG A 453 -9.69 -8.97 14.68
N ARG A 454 -9.75 -10.30 14.78
CA ARG A 454 -10.82 -11.10 14.18
C ARG A 454 -12.17 -10.94 14.89
N LEU A 455 -12.15 -10.67 16.20
CA LEU A 455 -13.38 -10.34 16.94
C LEU A 455 -14.02 -9.04 16.44
N TRP A 456 -13.22 -8.13 15.92
CA TRP A 456 -13.66 -6.88 15.30
C TRP A 456 -13.06 -6.79 13.89
N PRO A 457 -13.68 -7.45 12.90
CA PRO A 457 -13.09 -7.69 11.58
C PRO A 457 -13.08 -6.42 10.72
N VAL A 458 -12.15 -5.51 11.03
CA VAL A 458 -11.82 -4.33 10.25
C VAL A 458 -10.70 -4.72 9.25
N GLY A 459 -10.45 -3.93 8.24
CA GLY A 459 -9.59 -4.32 7.13
C GLY A 459 -10.33 -5.23 6.16
N TYR A 460 -9.65 -6.27 5.73
CA TYR A 460 -10.22 -7.33 4.89
C TYR A 460 -10.25 -8.70 5.57
N LEU A 461 -10.08 -8.75 6.90
CA LEU A 461 -10.20 -9.99 7.68
C LEU A 461 -11.57 -10.64 7.54
N ASN A 462 -12.61 -9.85 7.31
CA ASN A 462 -13.95 -10.35 7.05
C ASN A 462 -13.99 -11.35 5.88
N LEU A 463 -13.12 -11.25 4.91
CA LEU A 463 -13.07 -12.17 3.76
C LEU A 463 -12.64 -13.57 4.18
N GLU A 464 -11.70 -13.68 5.14
CA GLU A 464 -11.30 -14.97 5.72
C GLU A 464 -12.37 -15.55 6.65
N GLU A 465 -13.13 -14.66 7.32
CA GLU A 465 -14.21 -15.02 8.24
C GLU A 465 -15.53 -15.36 7.51
N GLY A 466 -15.60 -15.17 6.19
CA GLY A 466 -16.81 -15.36 5.40
C GLY A 466 -17.90 -14.33 5.67
N LEU A 467 -17.54 -13.13 6.16
CA LEU A 467 -18.45 -12.05 6.49
C LEU A 467 -18.55 -11.04 5.34
N THR A 468 -19.73 -10.47 5.14
CA THR A 468 -19.97 -9.34 4.24
C THR A 468 -20.10 -8.07 5.07
N LEU A 469 -19.15 -7.12 4.95
CA LEU A 469 -19.17 -5.87 5.72
C LEU A 469 -19.87 -4.73 4.97
N ALA A 470 -20.71 -3.98 5.70
CA ALA A 470 -21.28 -2.74 5.20
C ALA A 470 -20.22 -1.62 5.05
N ARG A 471 -19.13 -1.70 5.81
CA ARG A 471 -17.97 -0.78 5.75
C ARG A 471 -16.89 -1.29 4.82
N THR A 472 -15.98 -0.38 4.45
CA THR A 472 -14.70 -0.71 3.83
C THR A 472 -13.60 0.11 4.47
N ASP A 473 -12.41 -0.49 4.58
CA ASP A 473 -11.17 0.19 4.98
C ASP A 473 -10.29 0.54 3.77
N SER A 474 -10.88 0.49 2.59
CA SER A 474 -10.25 0.97 1.37
C SER A 474 -9.76 2.43 1.53
N PRO A 475 -8.59 2.79 0.99
CA PRO A 475 -8.05 4.16 1.11
C PRO A 475 -8.94 5.24 0.48
N VAL A 476 -9.92 4.84 -0.31
CA VAL A 476 -10.94 5.71 -0.92
C VAL A 476 -12.31 5.07 -0.70
N ALA A 477 -13.05 5.53 0.29
CA ALA A 477 -14.45 5.14 0.45
C ALA A 477 -15.32 5.91 -0.56
N ASN A 478 -16.41 5.28 -1.01
CA ASN A 478 -17.44 6.03 -1.74
C ASN A 478 -18.01 7.13 -0.84
N GLY A 479 -18.05 8.38 -1.30
CA GLY A 479 -18.45 9.52 -0.47
C GLY A 479 -19.86 9.40 0.10
N ARG A 480 -20.79 8.80 -0.65
CA ARG A 480 -22.15 8.53 -0.15
C ARG A 480 -22.16 7.45 0.92
N LEU A 481 -21.33 6.41 0.79
CA LEU A 481 -21.17 5.40 1.82
C LEU A 481 -20.56 6.02 3.09
N ALA A 482 -19.52 6.82 2.97
CA ALA A 482 -18.89 7.47 4.10
C ALA A 482 -19.87 8.36 4.87
N SER A 483 -20.66 9.17 4.16
CA SER A 483 -21.73 9.99 4.75
C SER A 483 -22.84 9.13 5.40
N HIS A 484 -23.23 8.03 4.77
CA HIS A 484 -24.21 7.09 5.31
C HIS A 484 -23.72 6.47 6.63
N ILE A 485 -22.47 5.99 6.64
CA ILE A 485 -21.82 5.40 7.83
C ILE A 485 -21.73 6.43 8.97
N ALA A 486 -21.33 7.67 8.68
CA ALA A 486 -21.23 8.72 9.70
C ALA A 486 -22.56 8.98 10.42
N VAL A 487 -23.67 8.95 9.68
CA VAL A 487 -25.00 9.09 10.30
C VAL A 487 -25.43 7.79 11.02
N ALA A 488 -25.09 6.63 10.50
CA ALA A 488 -25.36 5.36 11.15
C ALA A 488 -24.59 5.17 12.47
N ASP A 489 -23.40 5.79 12.59
CA ASP A 489 -22.61 5.73 13.83
C ASP A 489 -23.25 6.55 14.96
N GLU A 490 -23.78 7.76 14.68
CA GLU A 490 -24.15 8.73 15.74
C GLU A 490 -25.51 9.44 15.53
N GLY A 491 -26.17 9.24 14.39
CA GLY A 491 -27.37 10.01 14.04
C GLY A 491 -28.63 9.64 14.83
N PRO A 492 -29.60 10.57 15.00
CA PRO A 492 -30.86 10.34 15.68
C PRO A 492 -31.74 9.30 14.96
N THR A 493 -31.55 9.09 13.67
CA THR A 493 -32.26 8.12 12.83
C THR A 493 -31.41 6.86 12.57
N ARG A 494 -30.48 6.54 13.45
CA ARG A 494 -29.50 5.44 13.33
C ARG A 494 -30.10 4.13 12.83
N ARG A 495 -31.27 3.73 13.35
CA ARG A 495 -31.95 2.49 12.95
C ARG A 495 -32.25 2.47 11.46
N TRP A 496 -32.84 3.54 10.92
CA TRP A 496 -33.15 3.64 9.48
C TRP A 496 -31.90 3.46 8.63
N TRP A 497 -30.79 4.09 9.05
CA TRP A 497 -29.53 4.02 8.30
C TRP A 497 -28.94 2.61 8.33
N LEU A 498 -29.04 1.88 9.45
CA LEU A 498 -28.60 0.49 9.55
C LEU A 498 -29.50 -0.44 8.72
N ASP A 499 -30.82 -0.25 8.75
CA ASP A 499 -31.77 -1.01 7.94
C ASP A 499 -31.52 -0.78 6.44
N ALA A 500 -31.29 0.46 6.04
CA ALA A 500 -31.00 0.87 4.66
C ALA A 500 -29.63 0.43 4.16
N LEU A 501 -28.66 0.13 5.04
CA LEU A 501 -27.41 -0.55 4.71
C LEU A 501 -27.61 -2.05 4.45
N ALA A 502 -28.80 -2.59 4.68
CA ALA A 502 -29.05 -4.03 4.76
C ALA A 502 -28.18 -4.71 5.83
N ALA A 503 -27.93 -4.03 6.97
CA ALA A 503 -27.12 -4.53 8.06
C ALA A 503 -27.94 -5.46 8.95
N GLU A 504 -27.94 -6.76 8.63
CA GLU A 504 -28.61 -7.80 9.40
C GLU A 504 -27.88 -8.09 10.72
N TRP A 505 -26.58 -7.88 10.75
CA TRP A 505 -25.74 -8.16 11.90
C TRP A 505 -24.97 -6.92 12.32
N LEU A 506 -24.75 -6.77 13.65
CA LEU A 506 -23.90 -5.75 14.22
C LEU A 506 -22.91 -6.38 15.18
N ILE A 507 -21.64 -5.99 15.11
CA ILE A 507 -20.63 -6.32 16.10
C ILE A 507 -20.33 -5.06 16.90
N LEU A 508 -20.59 -5.10 18.21
CA LEU A 508 -20.39 -3.97 19.13
C LEU A 508 -19.54 -4.36 20.33
N PRO A 509 -18.76 -3.44 20.94
CA PRO A 509 -18.15 -3.68 22.24
C PRO A 509 -19.20 -4.00 23.31
N ALA A 510 -18.85 -4.86 24.27
CA ALA A 510 -19.78 -5.30 25.33
C ALA A 510 -20.35 -4.12 26.17
N GLY A 511 -19.57 -3.03 26.32
CA GLY A 511 -19.99 -1.82 27.01
C GLY A 511 -20.82 -0.83 26.18
N ALA A 512 -21.02 -1.07 24.88
CA ALA A 512 -21.81 -0.18 24.04
C ALA A 512 -23.31 -0.30 24.39
N SER A 513 -24.07 0.79 24.25
CA SER A 513 -25.52 0.75 24.39
C SER A 513 -26.15 -0.15 23.34
N LEU A 514 -27.10 -0.99 23.75
CA LEU A 514 -27.86 -1.85 22.84
C LEU A 514 -28.84 -0.97 22.02
N PRO A 515 -28.77 -0.96 20.69
CA PRO A 515 -29.74 -0.26 19.88
C PRO A 515 -31.13 -0.91 20.03
N GLU A 516 -32.19 -0.10 20.04
CA GLU A 516 -33.58 -0.57 20.18
C GLU A 516 -33.98 -1.56 19.08
N GLY A 517 -34.64 -2.65 19.46
CA GLY A 517 -35.14 -3.67 18.53
C GLY A 517 -34.08 -4.61 17.96
N MET A 518 -32.92 -4.70 18.61
CA MET A 518 -31.85 -5.66 18.28
C MET A 518 -31.77 -6.76 19.34
N GLU A 519 -31.44 -7.96 18.90
CA GLU A 519 -31.29 -9.14 19.73
C GLU A 519 -29.82 -9.54 19.85
N GLU A 520 -29.31 -9.75 21.06
CA GLU A 520 -27.98 -10.29 21.28
C GLU A 520 -27.97 -11.81 21.02
N VAL A 521 -27.18 -12.25 20.07
CA VAL A 521 -27.10 -13.67 19.66
C VAL A 521 -25.86 -14.35 20.25
N ALA A 522 -24.73 -13.64 20.35
CA ALA A 522 -23.48 -14.19 20.87
C ALA A 522 -22.62 -13.11 21.48
N GLY A 523 -21.78 -13.52 22.45
CA GLY A 523 -20.74 -12.68 23.05
C GLY A 523 -19.39 -13.39 23.08
N ARG A 524 -18.32 -12.75 22.61
CA ARG A 524 -16.95 -13.29 22.55
C ARG A 524 -15.94 -12.20 22.75
N GLY A 525 -14.91 -12.44 23.58
CA GLY A 525 -13.74 -11.56 23.72
C GLY A 525 -14.05 -10.08 24.01
N GLY A 526 -15.12 -9.79 24.77
CA GLY A 526 -15.55 -8.42 25.06
C GLY A 526 -16.36 -7.75 23.93
N MET A 527 -16.72 -8.49 22.88
CA MET A 527 -17.59 -8.06 21.79
C MET A 527 -18.92 -8.81 21.82
N ARG A 528 -19.97 -8.19 21.29
CA ARG A 528 -21.32 -8.78 21.16
C ARG A 528 -21.73 -8.79 19.69
N LEU A 529 -22.32 -9.90 19.24
CA LEU A 529 -22.99 -10.03 17.96
C LEU A 529 -24.47 -9.82 18.16
N LEU A 530 -25.02 -8.84 17.48
CA LEU A 530 -26.44 -8.50 17.54
C LEU A 530 -27.09 -8.79 16.19
N ARG A 531 -28.37 -9.24 16.22
CA ARG A 531 -29.18 -9.40 15.04
C ARG A 531 -30.18 -8.25 14.90
N ASN A 532 -30.23 -7.67 13.70
CA ASN A 532 -31.19 -6.63 13.33
C ASN A 532 -32.35 -7.27 12.52
N HIS A 533 -33.48 -7.52 13.16
CA HIS A 533 -34.63 -8.11 12.51
C HIS A 533 -35.37 -7.17 11.55
N SER A 534 -35.10 -5.86 11.58
CA SER A 534 -35.68 -4.88 10.66
C SER A 534 -34.82 -4.59 9.44
N ALA A 535 -33.61 -5.19 9.34
CA ALA A 535 -32.74 -4.99 8.22
C ALA A 535 -33.43 -5.26 6.88
N LEU A 536 -33.30 -4.32 5.96
CA LEU A 536 -33.79 -4.52 4.60
C LEU A 536 -32.90 -5.52 3.85
N SER A 537 -33.42 -6.16 2.82
CA SER A 537 -32.55 -6.87 1.87
C SER A 537 -31.78 -5.86 1.01
N VAL A 538 -30.66 -6.30 0.40
CA VAL A 538 -29.90 -5.47 -0.55
C VAL A 538 -30.77 -4.94 -1.70
N VAL A 539 -31.76 -5.73 -2.11
CA VAL A 539 -32.87 -5.32 -2.99
C VAL A 539 -34.16 -5.50 -2.23
N SER A 540 -34.96 -4.46 -2.10
CA SER A 540 -36.19 -4.46 -1.34
C SER A 540 -37.31 -3.69 -2.05
N LEU A 541 -38.57 -4.08 -1.82
CA LEU A 541 -39.74 -3.34 -2.28
C LEU A 541 -40.35 -2.58 -1.11
N ILE A 542 -40.41 -1.27 -1.22
CA ILE A 542 -40.92 -0.36 -0.20
C ILE A 542 -42.08 0.47 -0.80
N GLY A 543 -43.09 0.82 0.00
CA GLY A 543 -44.27 1.55 -0.49
C GLY A 543 -44.04 2.97 -0.96
N ASN A 544 -42.90 3.58 -0.60
CA ASN A 544 -42.57 4.98 -0.92
C ASN A 544 -41.07 5.15 -1.26
N PRO A 545 -40.70 6.30 -1.87
CA PRO A 545 -39.32 6.69 -1.99
C PRO A 545 -38.57 6.72 -0.64
N PRO A 546 -37.24 6.56 -0.62
CA PRO A 546 -36.45 6.54 0.61
C PRO A 546 -36.61 7.84 1.42
N ASP A 547 -37.05 7.73 2.69
CA ASP A 547 -37.19 8.84 3.62
C ASP A 547 -36.67 8.42 5.02
N PRO A 548 -35.57 9.01 5.55
CA PRO A 548 -35.06 8.66 6.87
C PRO A 548 -36.04 8.88 8.03
N ASN A 549 -37.07 9.72 7.84
CA ASN A 549 -38.07 10.00 8.85
C ASN A 549 -39.28 9.05 8.78
N ARG A 550 -39.32 8.11 7.81
CA ARG A 550 -40.42 7.19 7.59
C ARG A 550 -39.93 5.76 7.43
N LEU A 551 -39.81 5.03 8.53
CA LEU A 551 -39.66 3.58 8.49
C LEU A 551 -40.97 2.94 8.05
N ARG A 552 -41.00 2.28 6.88
CA ARG A 552 -42.14 1.44 6.46
C ARG A 552 -41.61 0.10 5.99
N GLY A 553 -42.36 -0.95 6.37
CA GLY A 553 -42.06 -2.32 5.97
C GLY A 553 -42.19 -2.55 4.46
N GLY A 554 -41.65 -3.66 3.99
CA GLY A 554 -41.80 -4.10 2.61
C GLY A 554 -43.24 -4.25 2.19
N VAL A 555 -43.55 -3.86 0.95
CA VAL A 555 -44.94 -3.96 0.38
C VAL A 555 -45.07 -5.03 -0.69
N GLY A 556 -44.01 -5.83 -0.91
CA GLY A 556 -43.97 -6.89 -1.91
C GLY A 556 -42.92 -7.93 -1.58
N GLU A 557 -42.65 -8.83 -2.50
CA GLU A 557 -41.76 -9.95 -2.32
C GLU A 557 -40.58 -9.89 -3.27
N VAL A 558 -39.36 -10.19 -2.75
CA VAL A 558 -38.16 -10.48 -3.57
C VAL A 558 -38.03 -11.99 -3.64
N THR A 559 -38.41 -12.57 -4.78
CA THR A 559 -38.52 -14.04 -4.93
C THR A 559 -37.19 -14.69 -5.28
N ALA A 560 -36.25 -13.93 -5.88
CA ALA A 560 -34.88 -14.37 -6.15
C ALA A 560 -33.93 -13.18 -6.09
N LEU A 561 -32.83 -13.36 -5.39
CA LEU A 561 -31.73 -12.38 -5.33
C LEU A 561 -30.41 -13.09 -5.56
N THR A 562 -29.64 -12.62 -6.52
CA THR A 562 -28.27 -13.08 -6.81
C THR A 562 -27.31 -11.90 -6.72
N LEU A 563 -26.31 -12.00 -5.84
CA LEU A 563 -25.20 -11.07 -5.71
C LEU A 563 -23.92 -11.88 -5.90
N ALA A 564 -23.32 -11.82 -7.08
CA ALA A 564 -22.14 -12.61 -7.38
C ALA A 564 -21.22 -11.89 -8.37
N GLY A 565 -19.95 -11.77 -8.01
CA GLY A 565 -18.96 -11.10 -8.85
C GLY A 565 -19.38 -9.68 -9.22
N ASN A 566 -19.67 -9.44 -10.49
CA ASN A 566 -20.10 -8.13 -11.02
C ASN A 566 -21.59 -8.05 -11.33
N LEU A 567 -22.39 -8.97 -10.81
CA LEU A 567 -23.82 -9.12 -11.07
C LEU A 567 -24.63 -8.87 -9.80
N CYS A 568 -25.66 -8.05 -9.93
CA CYS A 568 -26.80 -7.98 -9.01
C CYS A 568 -28.06 -8.29 -9.82
N SER A 569 -28.76 -9.36 -9.48
CA SER A 569 -30.00 -9.76 -10.17
C SER A 569 -31.10 -10.07 -9.15
N ALA A 570 -32.28 -9.54 -9.35
CA ALA A 570 -33.42 -9.77 -8.48
C ALA A 570 -34.71 -9.93 -9.27
N THR A 571 -35.54 -10.91 -8.88
CA THR A 571 -36.91 -10.99 -9.32
C THR A 571 -37.83 -10.52 -8.18
N VAL A 572 -38.71 -9.59 -8.47
CA VAL A 572 -39.54 -8.91 -7.48
C VAL A 572 -41.01 -8.93 -7.91
N VAL A 573 -41.90 -9.07 -6.95
CA VAL A 573 -43.35 -9.03 -7.18
C VAL A 573 -43.93 -7.86 -6.41
N ALA A 574 -44.43 -6.85 -7.12
CA ALA A 574 -45.05 -5.66 -6.58
C ALA A 574 -46.58 -5.81 -6.66
N PRO A 575 -47.31 -6.04 -5.56
CA PRO A 575 -48.77 -6.17 -5.58
C PRO A 575 -49.49 -4.84 -5.86
N THR A 576 -48.84 -3.74 -5.55
CA THR A 576 -49.30 -2.36 -5.79
C THR A 576 -48.14 -1.52 -6.35
N LYS A 577 -48.38 -0.24 -6.69
CA LYS A 577 -47.28 0.67 -6.98
C LYS A 577 -46.32 0.70 -5.81
N ALA A 578 -45.03 0.47 -6.07
CA ALA A 578 -43.98 0.36 -5.07
C ALA A 578 -42.68 1.02 -5.54
N CYS A 579 -41.74 1.21 -4.63
CA CYS A 579 -40.37 1.63 -4.94
C CYS A 579 -39.44 0.44 -4.72
N LEU A 580 -38.69 0.09 -5.74
CA LEU A 580 -37.57 -0.85 -5.67
C LEU A 580 -36.35 -0.11 -5.11
N TRP A 581 -35.86 -0.53 -3.95
CA TRP A 581 -34.66 0.01 -3.32
C TRP A 581 -33.46 -0.91 -3.58
N VAL A 582 -32.32 -0.34 -3.87
CA VAL A 582 -31.05 -1.05 -4.05
C VAL A 582 -30.02 -0.44 -3.10
N SER A 583 -29.56 -1.23 -2.14
CA SER A 583 -28.58 -0.85 -1.11
C SER A 583 -27.17 -1.26 -1.52
N LEU A 584 -26.72 -0.76 -2.67
CA LEU A 584 -25.34 -0.89 -3.17
C LEU A 584 -24.72 0.49 -3.30
N ALA A 585 -23.39 0.58 -3.05
CA ALA A 585 -22.67 1.83 -3.26
C ALA A 585 -22.84 2.31 -4.71
N PRO A 586 -23.22 3.56 -4.95
CA PRO A 586 -23.46 4.10 -6.29
C PRO A 586 -22.13 4.42 -6.98
N VAL A 587 -21.32 3.38 -7.25
CA VAL A 587 -20.05 3.47 -7.96
C VAL A 587 -20.29 3.55 -9.45
N ARG A 588 -19.63 4.49 -10.16
CA ARG A 588 -19.74 4.56 -11.63
C ARG A 588 -19.26 3.27 -12.27
N GLY A 589 -20.09 2.76 -13.19
CA GLY A 589 -19.85 1.50 -13.89
C GLY A 589 -21.00 0.52 -13.79
N TRP A 590 -21.93 0.71 -12.85
CA TRP A 590 -23.15 -0.04 -12.83
C TRP A 590 -24.04 0.30 -14.05
N ARG A 591 -24.58 -0.74 -14.68
CA ARG A 591 -25.55 -0.65 -15.77
C ARG A 591 -26.75 -1.48 -15.38
N TRP A 592 -27.88 -0.81 -15.23
CA TRP A 592 -29.12 -1.42 -14.76
C TRP A 592 -30.08 -1.66 -15.91
N ARG A 593 -30.81 -2.76 -15.80
CA ARG A 593 -31.93 -3.12 -16.69
C ARG A 593 -33.10 -3.59 -15.84
N LEU A 594 -34.31 -3.15 -16.21
CA LEU A 594 -35.56 -3.66 -15.68
C LEU A 594 -36.29 -4.31 -16.84
N ASP A 595 -36.65 -5.58 -16.69
CA ASP A 595 -37.35 -6.37 -17.72
C ASP A 595 -36.63 -6.31 -19.08
N GLY A 596 -35.30 -6.36 -19.03
CA GLY A 596 -34.42 -6.28 -20.20
C GLY A 596 -34.18 -4.86 -20.78
N ARG A 597 -34.92 -3.84 -20.35
CA ARG A 597 -34.77 -2.46 -20.80
C ARG A 597 -33.80 -1.70 -19.92
N PRO A 598 -32.90 -0.87 -20.48
CA PRO A 598 -32.00 -0.06 -19.68
C PRO A 598 -32.78 0.97 -18.85
N VAL A 599 -32.38 1.09 -17.56
CA VAL A 599 -32.95 2.04 -16.61
C VAL A 599 -31.85 2.73 -15.83
N GLU A 600 -32.13 3.93 -15.32
CA GLU A 600 -31.30 4.63 -14.35
C GLU A 600 -32.02 4.60 -13.00
N LEU A 601 -31.28 4.26 -11.94
CA LEU A 601 -31.81 4.31 -10.59
C LEU A 601 -31.68 5.75 -10.07
N GLU A 602 -32.74 6.27 -9.47
CA GLU A 602 -32.73 7.53 -8.76
C GLU A 602 -31.92 7.44 -7.47
N GLN A 603 -31.28 8.53 -7.07
CA GLN A 603 -30.47 8.57 -5.87
C GLN A 603 -31.31 8.98 -4.66
N GLY A 604 -31.38 8.12 -3.68
CA GLY A 604 -31.95 8.39 -2.36
C GLY A 604 -30.91 8.89 -1.33
N PRO A 605 -31.26 8.95 -0.05
CA PRO A 605 -30.33 9.26 1.03
C PRO A 605 -29.20 8.21 1.14
N GLY A 606 -27.98 8.68 1.40
CA GLY A 606 -26.82 7.81 1.53
C GLY A 606 -26.53 6.99 0.27
N ILE A 607 -26.41 5.67 0.45
CA ILE A 607 -26.14 4.73 -0.66
C ILE A 607 -27.39 4.22 -1.36
N VAL A 608 -28.59 4.45 -0.80
CA VAL A 608 -29.81 3.89 -1.35
C VAL A 608 -30.09 4.48 -2.72
N GLN A 609 -30.30 3.61 -3.69
CA GLN A 609 -30.79 3.94 -5.01
C GLN A 609 -32.18 3.35 -5.16
N TYR A 610 -33.08 3.98 -5.93
CA TYR A 610 -34.46 3.47 -6.05
C TYR A 610 -35.03 3.69 -7.46
N LEU A 611 -36.11 2.93 -7.75
CA LEU A 611 -36.88 3.02 -8.97
C LEU A 611 -38.35 2.77 -8.64
N GLU A 612 -39.26 3.61 -9.15
CA GLU A 612 -40.69 3.37 -9.04
C GLU A 612 -41.13 2.24 -9.96
N LEU A 613 -41.88 1.30 -9.42
CA LEU A 613 -42.45 0.15 -10.14
C LEU A 613 -43.97 0.20 -10.20
N ALA A 614 -44.51 -0.18 -11.36
CA ALA A 614 -45.92 -0.52 -11.50
C ALA A 614 -46.23 -1.86 -10.80
N PRO A 615 -47.49 -2.16 -10.50
CA PRO A 615 -47.88 -3.50 -10.04
C PRO A 615 -47.48 -4.56 -11.07
N GLY A 616 -46.97 -5.69 -10.58
CA GLY A 616 -46.56 -6.81 -11.44
C GLY A 616 -45.30 -7.52 -10.97
N SER A 617 -44.86 -8.48 -11.78
CA SER A 617 -43.59 -9.17 -11.60
C SER A 617 -42.54 -8.51 -12.49
N HIS A 618 -41.38 -8.16 -11.89
CA HIS A 618 -40.32 -7.48 -12.58
C HIS A 618 -38.99 -8.18 -12.34
N HIS A 619 -38.09 -8.10 -13.32
CA HIS A 619 -36.72 -8.59 -13.22
C HIS A 619 -35.71 -7.44 -13.34
N LEU A 620 -34.98 -7.16 -12.23
CA LEU A 620 -33.88 -6.21 -12.20
C LEU A 620 -32.58 -6.94 -12.45
N GLU A 621 -31.77 -6.41 -13.36
CA GLU A 621 -30.39 -6.86 -13.59
C GLU A 621 -29.44 -5.67 -13.57
N GLY A 622 -28.45 -5.69 -12.70
CA GLY A 622 -27.33 -4.76 -12.63
C GLY A 622 -26.02 -5.45 -12.96
N ARG A 623 -25.26 -4.92 -13.91
CA ARG A 623 -23.91 -5.40 -14.23
C ARG A 623 -22.90 -4.28 -14.07
N TYR A 624 -21.85 -4.56 -13.30
CA TYR A 624 -20.76 -3.62 -13.09
C TYR A 624 -19.63 -3.84 -14.10
N ARG A 625 -19.13 -2.75 -14.69
CA ARG A 625 -17.86 -2.69 -15.44
C ARG A 625 -17.16 -1.38 -15.13
N PRO A 626 -15.82 -1.38 -14.95
CA PRO A 626 -15.07 -0.15 -14.72
C PRO A 626 -15.34 0.91 -15.79
N PRO A 627 -15.39 2.22 -15.45
CA PRO A 627 -15.62 3.29 -16.40
C PRO A 627 -14.57 3.28 -17.51
N MET A 628 -15.00 3.57 -18.76
CA MET A 628 -14.13 3.66 -19.95
C MET A 628 -13.29 2.41 -20.26
N HIS A 629 -13.56 1.26 -19.58
CA HIS A 629 -12.75 0.05 -19.69
C HIS A 629 -12.46 -0.39 -21.16
N PRO A 630 -13.40 -0.39 -22.12
CA PRO A 630 -13.08 -0.81 -23.49
C PRO A 630 -12.03 0.09 -24.17
N PHE A 631 -12.16 1.40 -24.01
CA PHE A 631 -11.22 2.38 -24.59
C PHE A 631 -9.84 2.28 -23.93
N THR A 632 -9.79 2.27 -22.61
CA THR A 632 -8.53 2.20 -21.86
C THR A 632 -7.79 0.88 -22.08
N THR A 633 -8.51 -0.22 -22.32
CA THR A 633 -7.92 -1.52 -22.71
C THR A 633 -7.20 -1.44 -24.06
N ILE A 634 -7.80 -0.76 -25.04
CA ILE A 634 -7.18 -0.55 -26.36
C ILE A 634 -5.90 0.29 -26.20
N VAL A 635 -5.97 1.39 -25.45
CA VAL A 635 -4.81 2.26 -25.21
C VAL A 635 -3.68 1.47 -24.54
N SER A 636 -3.98 0.74 -23.47
CA SER A 636 -2.98 -0.04 -22.72
C SER A 636 -2.41 -1.18 -23.57
N GLY A 637 -3.23 -1.90 -24.32
CA GLY A 637 -2.79 -2.97 -25.22
C GLY A 637 -1.88 -2.45 -26.34
N SER A 638 -2.23 -1.33 -26.95
CA SER A 638 -1.41 -0.68 -27.97
C SER A 638 -0.07 -0.19 -27.43
N ALA A 639 -0.07 0.43 -26.25
CA ALA A 639 1.16 0.88 -25.59
C ALA A 639 2.06 -0.28 -25.19
N LEU A 640 1.49 -1.38 -24.69
CA LEU A 640 2.23 -2.60 -24.35
C LEU A 640 2.85 -3.23 -25.60
N LEU A 641 2.10 -3.29 -26.71
CA LEU A 641 2.62 -3.80 -27.99
C LEU A 641 3.81 -2.96 -28.48
N VAL A 642 3.71 -1.63 -28.42
CA VAL A 642 4.82 -0.72 -28.76
C VAL A 642 6.04 -0.99 -27.89
N LEU A 643 5.84 -1.18 -26.60
CA LEU A 643 6.90 -1.50 -25.65
C LEU A 643 7.59 -2.84 -26.00
N LEU A 644 6.82 -3.89 -26.23
CA LEU A 644 7.33 -5.22 -26.58
C LEU A 644 8.09 -5.21 -27.92
N LEU A 645 7.57 -4.55 -28.94
CA LEU A 645 8.23 -4.40 -30.23
C LEU A 645 9.51 -3.56 -30.12
N GLY A 646 9.53 -2.54 -29.25
CA GLY A 646 10.72 -1.75 -28.96
C GLY A 646 11.85 -2.58 -28.31
N VAL A 647 11.49 -3.54 -27.46
CA VAL A 647 12.44 -4.48 -26.83
C VAL A 647 12.94 -5.53 -27.82
N ALA A 648 12.08 -6.03 -28.71
CA ALA A 648 12.38 -7.14 -29.62
C ALA A 648 13.27 -6.76 -30.81
N ARG A 649 13.47 -5.46 -31.12
CA ARG A 649 14.30 -5.05 -32.26
C ARG A 649 15.77 -5.44 -32.06
N PRO A 650 16.39 -6.16 -33.04
CA PRO A 650 17.80 -6.56 -32.96
C PRO A 650 18.73 -5.34 -32.95
N GLN A 651 19.91 -5.49 -32.35
CA GLN A 651 20.92 -4.45 -32.31
C GLN A 651 21.58 -4.27 -33.68
N SER A 652 21.42 -3.11 -34.32
CA SER A 652 22.34 -2.68 -35.39
C SER A 652 23.32 -1.65 -34.80
N GLU A 653 24.61 -1.77 -35.13
CA GLU A 653 25.66 -0.84 -34.67
C GLU A 653 25.40 0.61 -35.12
N ASN A 654 24.72 0.80 -36.25
CA ASN A 654 24.33 2.10 -36.81
C ASN A 654 23.23 2.83 -35.99
N ASP A 655 22.42 2.09 -35.25
CA ASP A 655 21.34 2.70 -34.44
C ASP A 655 21.90 3.36 -33.17
N ASP A 656 22.94 2.81 -32.56
CA ASP A 656 23.57 3.38 -31.36
C ASP A 656 24.24 4.73 -31.65
N GLN A 657 24.74 4.95 -32.87
CA GLN A 657 25.34 6.22 -33.27
C GLN A 657 24.27 7.30 -33.51
N LYS A 658 23.18 6.98 -34.22
CA LYS A 658 22.05 7.90 -34.42
C LYS A 658 21.36 8.30 -33.12
N TRP A 659 21.30 7.38 -32.14
CA TRP A 659 20.69 7.64 -30.83
C TRP A 659 21.59 8.48 -29.91
N ARG A 660 22.91 8.56 -30.17
CA ARG A 660 23.83 9.47 -29.46
C ARG A 660 23.75 10.88 -29.97
N GLU A 661 23.42 11.06 -31.25
CA GLU A 661 23.37 12.35 -31.93
C GLU A 661 21.99 13.05 -31.76
N ALA A 662 20.91 12.30 -31.54
CA ALA A 662 19.57 12.81 -31.23
C ALA A 662 19.38 13.02 -29.70
#